data_e6b8b5d37ec2b524c696dbb98beb0d82
#
_entry.id   e6b8b5d37ec2b524c696dbb98beb0d82
#
_cell.length_a   1.000
_cell.length_b   1.000
_cell.length_c   1.000
_cell.angle_alpha   90.00
_cell.angle_beta   90.00
_cell.angle_gamma   90.00
#
_symmetry.space_group_name_H-M   'P 1'
#
loop_
_entity.id
_entity.type
_entity.pdbx_description
1 polymer ?
#
loop_
_entity_poly.entity_id
_entity_poly.type
_entity_poly.pdbx_seq_one_letter_code
_entity_poly.pdbx_strand_id
1 'polypeptide(L)'
;MKIRNQIQRMIYILAFVIGVIIFYNACFYPGQIYGDNRSLPDVLLIICSAIILFISILRFSNFFNKFKYRKVIYGVVVALQVVIQGYLAFHMIGVLGTDDIHVRLQIGKLLQNKYSWLPYFSYAPNNIGVVIFATWCVRFIKLLGFSTGVAINIFNLVCIDIAIGCGWIILRKLKHFKAADIYFVLVNCFSPLVLMAFIMYADVPSAMFCILGITLFIFYLKGKGKLKYLWLVLSAFFIAWASFTKENAIILLIAAILTTLLALKPKKAIITLGIFLSVFGATSATQQTLKKADNFQMIKSMNFPYTYWIALGLNPGTNGTWKPNSSSIPDPNSDTARFATKEEKNRHDVYLIKKEIHEMGFRGLLGLYSKKANEQYSMGTNGVETKSYSTRSSYFPIYEYLYGNKRDFLFFIDQIIWLIFLVGFIIETVFLTRNLNEDGIFSLILNLFIIGIFCFHICMWEVQQRYGFIALLPLIIMACLGLEKISMEKVSVKQHVLLPSTGIILIGLVLGTINSFPLTNNTQSTEIVYGHNFPTDSIELKPGEKITESNTVNTWFNRVNLNVPNDKKLEMAIQRKNSSDIKIKNGVVKHYFPAGTYNITIKNNGTKPIKIGVLKSSPLDVLGNPISGSKENYLCYNFSQNKKVVPISSVVLYGWLILMMILLWLNYLEIKSNE
;
A
#
# COMPACT_ATOMS: atom_id res chain seq x y z
N MET A 1 32.76 22.14 -10.10
CA MET A 1 31.95 21.34 -11.06
C MET A 1 32.33 19.87 -11.06
N LYS A 2 33.59 19.48 -11.17
CA LYS A 2 34.06 18.07 -11.21
C LYS A 2 33.59 17.24 -10.00
N ILE A 3 33.73 17.74 -8.76
CA ILE A 3 33.29 17.07 -7.52
C ILE A 3 31.77 16.84 -7.49
N ARG A 4 30.98 17.84 -7.88
CA ARG A 4 29.51 17.72 -7.94
C ARG A 4 29.08 16.60 -8.89
N ASN A 5 29.69 16.53 -10.06
CA ASN A 5 29.43 15.49 -11.06
C ASN A 5 29.81 14.09 -10.53
N GLN A 6 30.91 13.98 -9.77
CA GLN A 6 31.30 12.72 -9.14
C GLN A 6 30.28 12.27 -8.09
N ILE A 7 29.83 13.19 -7.21
CA ILE A 7 28.80 12.87 -6.22
C ILE A 7 27.50 12.43 -6.90
N GLN A 8 27.06 13.13 -7.96
CA GLN A 8 25.85 12.72 -8.70
C GLN A 8 25.99 11.32 -9.31
N ARG A 9 27.14 11.01 -9.90
CA ARG A 9 27.41 9.65 -10.42
C ARG A 9 27.37 8.59 -9.32
N MET A 10 27.92 8.87 -8.14
CA MET A 10 27.86 7.95 -7.00
C MET A 10 26.42 7.71 -6.56
N ILE A 11 25.57 8.74 -6.54
CA ILE A 11 24.13 8.61 -6.23
C ILE A 11 23.46 7.68 -7.24
N TYR A 12 23.72 7.85 -8.54
CA TYR A 12 23.12 6.98 -9.57
C TYR A 12 23.66 5.54 -9.53
N ILE A 13 24.94 5.35 -9.20
CA ILE A 13 25.49 4.01 -8.95
C ILE A 13 24.80 3.35 -7.75
N LEU A 14 24.59 4.09 -6.67
CA LEU A 14 23.85 3.57 -5.51
C LEU A 14 22.40 3.20 -5.86
N ALA A 15 21.72 4.07 -6.64
CA ALA A 15 20.37 3.78 -7.14
C ALA A 15 20.35 2.53 -8.03
N PHE A 16 21.36 2.35 -8.89
CA PHE A 16 21.52 1.15 -9.70
C PHE A 16 21.67 -0.11 -8.83
N VAL A 17 22.53 -0.07 -7.83
CA VAL A 17 22.75 -1.22 -6.91
C VAL A 17 21.45 -1.56 -6.18
N ILE A 18 20.74 -0.56 -5.67
CA ILE A 18 19.43 -0.75 -5.03
C ILE A 18 18.42 -1.36 -6.02
N GLY A 19 18.36 -0.85 -7.24
CA GLY A 19 17.49 -1.38 -8.29
C GLY A 19 17.77 -2.86 -8.59
N VAL A 20 19.05 -3.25 -8.68
CA VAL A 20 19.46 -4.66 -8.88
C VAL A 20 19.08 -5.54 -7.70
N ILE A 21 19.25 -5.07 -6.45
CA ILE A 21 18.84 -5.80 -5.24
C ILE A 21 17.33 -6.04 -5.24
N ILE A 22 16.54 -5.00 -5.52
CA ILE A 22 15.08 -5.10 -5.58
C ILE A 22 14.66 -6.05 -6.71
N PHE A 23 15.24 -5.91 -7.88
CA PHE A 23 14.94 -6.76 -9.04
C PHE A 23 15.24 -8.24 -8.78
N TYR A 24 16.39 -8.54 -8.18
CA TYR A 24 16.74 -9.89 -7.78
C TYR A 24 15.70 -10.50 -6.82
N ASN A 25 15.33 -9.75 -5.78
CA ASN A 25 14.31 -10.20 -4.84
C ASN A 25 12.94 -10.38 -5.52
N ALA A 26 12.55 -9.47 -6.40
CA ALA A 26 11.27 -9.54 -7.12
C ALA A 26 11.21 -10.71 -8.12
N CYS A 27 12.34 -11.10 -8.72
CA CYS A 27 12.40 -12.27 -9.59
C CYS A 27 12.31 -13.59 -8.82
N PHE A 28 13.08 -13.71 -7.72
CA PHE A 28 13.34 -15.01 -7.11
C PHE A 28 12.63 -15.23 -5.76
N TYR A 29 12.08 -14.18 -5.14
CA TYR A 29 11.55 -14.24 -3.78
C TYR A 29 10.17 -13.59 -3.55
N PRO A 30 9.25 -13.52 -4.52
CA PRO A 30 7.89 -13.00 -4.28
C PRO A 30 7.06 -14.01 -3.47
N GLY A 31 7.17 -13.95 -2.15
CA GLY A 31 6.67 -14.96 -1.23
C GLY A 31 5.17 -15.24 -1.29
N GLN A 32 4.35 -14.24 -1.62
CA GLN A 32 2.89 -14.40 -1.68
C GLN A 32 2.42 -15.13 -2.96
N ILE A 33 3.18 -15.04 -4.06
CA ILE A 33 2.82 -15.69 -5.33
C ILE A 33 3.29 -17.15 -5.35
N TYR A 34 4.46 -17.43 -4.77
CA TYR A 34 5.04 -18.77 -4.84
C TYR A 34 4.77 -19.63 -3.60
N GLY A 35 4.27 -19.02 -2.50
CA GLY A 35 4.14 -19.71 -1.21
C GLY A 35 5.51 -20.20 -0.69
N ASP A 36 5.48 -21.21 0.17
CA ASP A 36 6.70 -21.80 0.73
C ASP A 36 7.44 -22.73 -0.25
N ASN A 37 6.74 -23.21 -1.29
CA ASN A 37 7.24 -24.14 -2.31
C ASN A 37 7.40 -23.45 -3.66
N ARG A 38 8.53 -22.74 -3.82
CA ARG A 38 8.88 -22.10 -5.09
C ARG A 38 9.23 -23.13 -6.13
N SER A 39 8.55 -23.11 -7.26
CA SER A 39 8.91 -23.92 -8.39
C SER A 39 9.68 -23.10 -9.43
N LEU A 40 10.71 -23.68 -10.03
CA LEU A 40 11.42 -23.03 -11.12
C LEU A 40 10.49 -22.64 -12.29
N PRO A 41 9.49 -23.45 -12.68
CA PRO A 41 8.49 -23.10 -13.68
C PRO A 41 7.76 -21.80 -13.38
N ASP A 42 7.37 -21.54 -12.12
CA ASP A 42 6.63 -20.33 -11.73
C ASP A 42 7.46 -19.07 -11.94
N VAL A 43 8.74 -19.13 -11.52
CA VAL A 43 9.69 -18.03 -11.70
C VAL A 43 9.89 -17.75 -13.19
N LEU A 44 10.10 -18.80 -13.99
CA LEU A 44 10.30 -18.67 -15.43
C LEU A 44 9.07 -18.12 -16.14
N LEU A 45 7.86 -18.52 -15.72
CA LEU A 45 6.60 -18.01 -16.31
C LEU A 45 6.47 -16.50 -16.13
N ILE A 46 6.73 -15.99 -14.92
CA ILE A 46 6.68 -14.55 -14.64
C ILE A 46 7.76 -13.81 -15.45
N ILE A 47 9.00 -14.30 -15.46
CA ILE A 47 10.11 -13.65 -16.17
C ILE A 47 9.85 -13.64 -17.68
N CYS A 48 9.42 -14.77 -18.27
CA CYS A 48 9.08 -14.84 -19.68
C CYS A 48 7.93 -13.93 -20.07
N SER A 49 6.87 -13.89 -19.24
CA SER A 49 5.75 -12.96 -19.45
C SER A 49 6.22 -11.51 -19.38
N ALA A 50 7.10 -11.18 -18.43
CA ALA A 50 7.65 -9.83 -18.30
C ALA A 50 8.48 -9.42 -19.53
N ILE A 51 9.30 -10.32 -20.06
CA ILE A 51 10.09 -10.08 -21.29
C ILE A 51 9.17 -9.82 -22.49
N ILE A 52 8.15 -10.67 -22.71
CA ILE A 52 7.20 -10.52 -23.82
C ILE A 52 6.45 -9.20 -23.73
N LEU A 53 5.90 -8.90 -22.56
CA LEU A 53 5.18 -7.65 -22.35
C LEU A 53 6.10 -6.42 -22.46
N PHE A 54 7.31 -6.49 -21.95
CA PHE A 54 8.31 -5.43 -22.09
C PHE A 54 8.55 -5.08 -23.56
N ILE A 55 8.83 -6.07 -24.41
CA ILE A 55 9.03 -5.86 -25.85
C ILE A 55 7.76 -5.30 -26.50
N SER A 56 6.60 -5.85 -26.15
CA SER A 56 5.30 -5.41 -26.69
C SER A 56 5.00 -3.95 -26.32
N ILE A 57 5.28 -3.53 -25.10
CA ILE A 57 5.10 -2.14 -24.62
C ILE A 57 6.01 -1.18 -25.37
N LEU A 58 7.29 -1.53 -25.57
CA LEU A 58 8.22 -0.68 -26.31
C LEU A 58 7.74 -0.46 -27.76
N ARG A 59 7.23 -1.48 -28.41
CA ARG A 59 6.68 -1.39 -29.79
C ARG A 59 5.38 -0.64 -29.82
N PHE A 60 4.47 -0.96 -28.92
CA PHE A 60 3.20 -0.25 -28.79
C PHE A 60 3.43 1.25 -28.58
N SER A 61 4.40 1.64 -27.74
CA SER A 61 4.69 3.05 -27.49
C SER A 61 5.16 3.78 -28.76
N ASN A 62 5.94 3.11 -29.62
CA ASN A 62 6.38 3.67 -30.90
C ASN A 62 5.22 3.85 -31.89
N PHE A 63 4.29 2.90 -31.96
CA PHE A 63 3.07 2.98 -32.73
C PHE A 63 2.13 4.06 -32.19
N PHE A 64 1.86 4.00 -30.88
CA PHE A 64 0.91 4.88 -30.19
C PHE A 64 1.32 6.35 -30.25
N ASN A 65 2.62 6.65 -30.16
CA ASN A 65 3.11 8.02 -30.29
C ASN A 65 2.80 8.66 -31.64
N LYS A 66 2.70 7.86 -32.71
CA LYS A 66 2.34 8.31 -34.07
C LYS A 66 0.82 8.32 -34.31
N PHE A 67 0.02 7.72 -33.41
CA PHE A 67 -1.41 7.52 -33.63
C PHE A 67 -2.17 8.83 -33.49
N LYS A 68 -2.92 9.20 -34.53
CA LYS A 68 -3.67 10.48 -34.66
C LYS A 68 -4.67 10.70 -33.50
N TYR A 69 -5.38 9.64 -33.11
CA TYR A 69 -6.46 9.71 -32.12
C TYR A 69 -6.01 9.37 -30.67
N ARG A 70 -4.70 9.38 -30.36
CA ARG A 70 -4.20 9.02 -29.03
C ARG A 70 -4.83 9.84 -27.89
N LYS A 71 -5.14 11.14 -28.12
CA LYS A 71 -5.80 11.99 -27.12
C LYS A 71 -7.22 11.51 -26.79
N VAL A 72 -7.92 10.99 -27.77
CA VAL A 72 -9.27 10.40 -27.60
C VAL A 72 -9.16 9.13 -26.74
N ILE A 73 -8.17 8.28 -27.04
CA ILE A 73 -7.92 7.06 -26.24
C ILE A 73 -7.61 7.43 -24.78
N TYR A 74 -6.78 8.43 -24.53
CA TYR A 74 -6.55 8.92 -23.17
C TYR A 74 -7.85 9.34 -22.48
N GLY A 75 -8.68 10.13 -23.16
CA GLY A 75 -9.96 10.55 -22.61
C GLY A 75 -10.89 9.38 -22.28
N VAL A 76 -10.98 8.40 -23.18
CA VAL A 76 -11.81 7.19 -22.98
C VAL A 76 -11.29 6.35 -21.80
N VAL A 77 -9.97 6.10 -21.71
CA VAL A 77 -9.39 5.32 -20.63
C VAL A 77 -9.60 6.01 -19.28
N VAL A 78 -9.37 7.33 -19.20
CA VAL A 78 -9.62 8.10 -17.96
C VAL A 78 -11.10 8.06 -17.59
N ALA A 79 -12.02 8.23 -18.57
CA ALA A 79 -13.46 8.14 -18.31
C ALA A 79 -13.86 6.76 -17.77
N LEU A 80 -13.37 5.69 -18.38
CA LEU A 80 -13.59 4.31 -17.90
C LEU A 80 -13.02 4.10 -16.50
N GLN A 81 -11.80 4.61 -16.24
CA GLN A 81 -11.19 4.54 -14.91
C GLN A 81 -12.07 5.24 -13.86
N VAL A 82 -12.54 6.44 -14.12
CA VAL A 82 -13.41 7.19 -13.20
C VAL A 82 -14.73 6.43 -12.96
N VAL A 83 -15.32 5.83 -13.98
CA VAL A 83 -16.54 5.00 -13.85
C VAL A 83 -16.28 3.78 -12.97
N ILE A 84 -15.19 3.04 -13.23
CA ILE A 84 -14.80 1.85 -12.45
C ILE A 84 -14.50 2.24 -10.99
N GLN A 85 -13.71 3.29 -10.78
CA GLN A 85 -13.38 3.80 -9.45
C GLN A 85 -14.64 4.25 -8.69
N GLY A 86 -15.54 4.97 -9.35
CA GLY A 86 -16.84 5.37 -8.80
C GLY A 86 -17.65 4.15 -8.38
N TYR A 87 -17.80 3.17 -9.26
CA TYR A 87 -18.49 1.92 -8.95
C TYR A 87 -17.87 1.21 -7.73
N LEU A 88 -16.56 1.08 -7.70
CA LEU A 88 -15.85 0.48 -6.57
C LEU A 88 -16.01 1.31 -5.27
N ALA A 89 -15.98 2.64 -5.34
CA ALA A 89 -16.15 3.52 -4.18
C ALA A 89 -17.46 3.28 -3.45
N PHE A 90 -18.55 2.98 -4.17
CA PHE A 90 -19.87 2.69 -3.59
C PHE A 90 -19.98 1.26 -3.04
N HIS A 91 -19.22 0.30 -3.55
CA HIS A 91 -19.39 -1.12 -3.20
C HIS A 91 -18.29 -1.65 -2.28
N MET A 92 -17.07 -1.07 -2.35
CA MET A 92 -15.94 -1.46 -1.51
C MET A 92 -15.98 -0.74 -0.15
N ILE A 93 -17.12 -0.82 0.54
CA ILE A 93 -17.30 -0.24 1.88
C ILE A 93 -16.92 -1.30 2.92
N GLY A 94 -15.83 -1.05 3.63
CA GLY A 94 -15.33 -1.96 4.64
C GLY A 94 -14.00 -1.48 5.19
N VAL A 95 -13.42 -2.25 6.11
CA VAL A 95 -12.12 -1.97 6.72
C VAL A 95 -11.14 -3.05 6.32
N LEU A 96 -10.05 -2.66 5.69
CA LEU A 96 -8.97 -3.51 5.19
C LEU A 96 -7.75 -3.43 6.11
N GLY A 97 -7.77 -4.17 7.21
CA GLY A 97 -6.68 -4.19 8.18
C GLY A 97 -6.95 -3.45 9.49
N THR A 98 -6.03 -3.58 10.46
CA THR A 98 -6.23 -3.10 11.83
C THR A 98 -6.07 -1.59 11.98
N ASP A 99 -5.07 -0.97 11.35
CA ASP A 99 -4.82 0.47 11.46
C ASP A 99 -5.92 1.30 10.78
N ASP A 100 -6.45 0.79 9.66
CA ASP A 100 -7.52 1.42 8.87
C ASP A 100 -8.76 1.70 9.73
N ILE A 101 -9.15 0.77 10.64
CA ILE A 101 -10.33 0.98 11.49
C ILE A 101 -10.15 2.16 12.44
N HIS A 102 -8.98 2.31 13.07
CA HIS A 102 -8.75 3.40 14.02
C HIS A 102 -8.78 4.76 13.32
N VAL A 103 -8.23 4.86 12.12
CA VAL A 103 -8.26 6.09 11.32
C VAL A 103 -9.69 6.42 10.90
N ARG A 104 -10.46 5.45 10.37
CA ARG A 104 -11.87 5.64 9.99
C ARG A 104 -12.74 6.04 11.18
N LEU A 105 -12.60 5.36 12.32
CA LEU A 105 -13.36 5.68 13.54
C LEU A 105 -13.08 7.10 14.01
N GLN A 106 -11.80 7.52 14.00
CA GLN A 106 -11.46 8.88 14.45
C GLN A 106 -11.98 9.94 13.47
N ILE A 107 -11.91 9.72 12.16
CA ILE A 107 -12.53 10.59 11.17
C ILE A 107 -14.04 10.70 11.46
N GLY A 108 -14.73 9.57 11.68
CA GLY A 108 -16.15 9.55 12.00
C GLY A 108 -16.51 10.34 13.26
N LYS A 109 -15.67 10.27 14.32
CA LYS A 109 -15.83 11.06 15.55
C LYS A 109 -15.68 12.57 15.29
N LEU A 110 -14.61 12.96 14.56
CA LEU A 110 -14.37 14.38 14.26
C LEU A 110 -15.45 14.97 13.33
N LEU A 111 -16.02 14.18 12.41
CA LEU A 111 -17.15 14.60 11.57
C LEU A 111 -18.42 14.91 12.41
N GLN A 112 -18.57 14.27 13.58
CA GLN A 112 -19.64 14.51 14.53
C GLN A 112 -19.28 15.57 15.59
N ASN A 113 -18.16 16.29 15.43
CA ASN A 113 -17.61 17.25 16.39
C ASN A 113 -17.31 16.62 17.78
N LYS A 114 -17.02 15.31 17.83
CA LYS A 114 -16.56 14.59 19.02
C LYS A 114 -15.03 14.60 19.04
N TYR A 115 -14.44 15.52 19.81
CA TYR A 115 -12.98 15.75 19.85
C TYR A 115 -12.23 14.83 20.85
N SER A 116 -12.81 13.70 21.24
CA SER A 116 -12.11 12.69 22.03
C SER A 116 -11.35 11.74 21.12
N TRP A 117 -10.03 11.65 21.31
CA TRP A 117 -9.19 10.81 20.49
C TRP A 117 -9.12 9.37 21.03
N LEU A 118 -9.02 8.41 20.10
CA LEU A 118 -8.78 7.01 20.47
C LEU A 118 -7.36 6.86 21.05
N PRO A 119 -7.15 6.01 22.06
CA PRO A 119 -5.82 5.75 22.66
C PRO A 119 -4.77 5.34 21.63
N TYR A 120 -5.18 4.69 20.54
CA TYR A 120 -4.32 4.33 19.40
C TYR A 120 -3.43 5.48 18.91
N PHE A 121 -3.91 6.72 18.88
CA PHE A 121 -3.15 7.87 18.39
C PHE A 121 -2.07 8.35 19.37
N SER A 122 -2.08 7.89 20.62
CA SER A 122 -0.94 8.08 21.52
C SER A 122 0.19 7.09 21.24
N TYR A 123 -0.16 5.92 20.75
CA TYR A 123 0.77 4.89 20.30
C TYR A 123 1.31 5.16 18.89
N ALA A 124 0.44 5.60 17.96
CA ALA A 124 0.74 5.89 16.56
C ALA A 124 0.46 7.36 16.19
N PRO A 125 1.21 8.34 16.77
CA PRO A 125 0.96 9.77 16.60
C PRO A 125 1.24 10.27 15.17
N ASN A 126 1.97 9.51 14.38
CA ASN A 126 2.21 9.75 12.96
C ASN A 126 0.92 9.74 12.11
N ASN A 127 -0.17 9.14 12.60
CA ASN A 127 -1.45 9.08 11.90
C ASN A 127 -2.39 10.26 12.20
N ILE A 128 -2.05 11.17 13.11
CA ILE A 128 -2.88 12.32 13.45
C ILE A 128 -3.06 13.24 12.24
N GLY A 129 -1.97 13.51 11.52
CA GLY A 129 -2.00 14.41 10.37
C GLY A 129 -2.93 13.93 9.26
N VAL A 130 -2.94 12.64 8.96
CA VAL A 130 -3.84 12.09 7.94
C VAL A 130 -5.29 12.14 8.38
N VAL A 131 -5.59 11.90 9.67
CA VAL A 131 -6.95 12.00 10.22
C VAL A 131 -7.49 13.42 10.08
N ILE A 132 -6.72 14.44 10.49
CA ILE A 132 -7.13 15.85 10.40
C ILE A 132 -7.40 16.23 8.93
N PHE A 133 -6.45 15.96 8.03
CA PHE A 133 -6.59 16.29 6.62
C PHE A 133 -7.76 15.56 5.96
N ALA A 134 -7.87 14.25 6.18
CA ALA A 134 -8.96 13.46 5.64
C ALA A 134 -10.33 13.91 6.17
N THR A 135 -10.42 14.29 7.45
CA THR A 135 -11.67 14.80 8.02
C THR A 135 -12.18 16.05 7.28
N TRP A 136 -11.29 16.99 6.94
CA TRP A 136 -11.68 18.17 6.18
C TRP A 136 -12.18 17.83 4.78
N CYS A 137 -11.43 16.98 4.05
CA CYS A 137 -11.82 16.59 2.71
C CYS A 137 -13.11 15.76 2.69
N VAL A 138 -13.25 14.81 3.62
CA VAL A 138 -14.44 13.97 3.74
C VAL A 138 -15.65 14.81 4.13
N ARG A 139 -15.50 15.80 5.05
CA ARG A 139 -16.56 16.75 5.39
C ARG A 139 -17.08 17.49 4.16
N PHE A 140 -16.17 17.96 3.30
CA PHE A 140 -16.51 18.62 2.05
C PHE A 140 -17.25 17.66 1.07
N ILE A 141 -16.73 16.44 0.89
CA ILE A 141 -17.34 15.43 -0.01
C ILE A 141 -18.74 15.05 0.49
N LYS A 142 -18.96 14.98 1.81
CA LYS A 142 -20.27 14.68 2.40
C LYS A 142 -21.34 15.75 2.13
N LEU A 143 -20.97 17.00 1.80
CA LEU A 143 -21.92 18.02 1.35
C LEU A 143 -22.64 17.61 0.05
N LEU A 144 -22.05 16.69 -0.73
CA LEU A 144 -22.66 16.12 -1.93
C LEU A 144 -23.63 14.96 -1.64
N GLY A 145 -23.93 14.66 -0.36
CA GLY A 145 -24.88 13.62 0.06
C GLY A 145 -24.30 12.21 0.20
N PHE A 146 -22.99 12.02 0.03
CA PHE A 146 -22.36 10.70 0.17
C PHE A 146 -22.27 10.25 1.64
N SER A 147 -22.37 8.93 1.84
CA SER A 147 -22.10 8.30 3.13
C SER A 147 -20.62 8.45 3.52
N THR A 148 -20.31 8.28 4.82
CA THR A 148 -18.93 8.46 5.31
C THR A 148 -17.95 7.47 4.66
N GLY A 149 -18.36 6.21 4.48
CA GLY A 149 -17.51 5.19 3.87
C GLY A 149 -17.22 5.48 2.39
N VAL A 150 -18.24 5.88 1.62
CA VAL A 150 -18.10 6.30 0.21
C VAL A 150 -17.22 7.55 0.11
N ALA A 151 -17.44 8.54 0.98
CA ALA A 151 -16.68 9.78 0.97
C ALA A 151 -15.17 9.56 1.27
N ILE A 152 -14.84 8.63 2.17
CA ILE A 152 -13.45 8.22 2.44
C ILE A 152 -12.82 7.55 1.20
N ASN A 153 -13.55 6.66 0.53
CA ASN A 153 -13.05 5.99 -0.67
C ASN A 153 -12.82 7.02 -1.80
N ILE A 154 -13.77 7.93 -2.04
CA ILE A 154 -13.63 9.02 -3.02
C ILE A 154 -12.43 9.89 -2.68
N PHE A 155 -12.23 10.27 -1.42
CA PHE A 155 -11.09 11.06 -0.99
C PHE A 155 -9.76 10.41 -1.38
N ASN A 156 -9.57 9.13 -1.06
CA ASN A 156 -8.34 8.41 -1.40
C ASN A 156 -8.17 8.21 -2.90
N LEU A 157 -9.25 7.92 -3.65
CA LEU A 157 -9.20 7.80 -5.11
C LEU A 157 -8.79 9.12 -5.78
N VAL A 158 -9.33 10.25 -5.32
CA VAL A 158 -8.90 11.57 -5.80
C VAL A 158 -7.43 11.83 -5.48
N CYS A 159 -6.95 11.44 -4.29
CA CYS A 159 -5.53 11.56 -3.95
C CYS A 159 -4.64 10.76 -4.92
N ILE A 160 -5.00 9.52 -5.25
CA ILE A 160 -4.20 8.69 -6.16
C ILE A 160 -4.26 9.20 -7.60
N ASP A 161 -5.43 9.67 -8.06
CA ASP A 161 -5.56 10.23 -9.41
C ASP A 161 -4.77 11.51 -9.59
N ILE A 162 -4.76 12.40 -8.59
CA ILE A 162 -3.88 13.57 -8.57
C ILE A 162 -2.41 13.13 -8.63
N ALA A 163 -2.03 12.12 -7.86
CA ALA A 163 -0.67 11.63 -7.82
C ALA A 163 -0.24 11.04 -9.17
N ILE A 164 -1.08 10.22 -9.81
CA ILE A 164 -0.85 9.66 -11.15
C ILE A 164 -0.76 10.78 -12.19
N GLY A 165 -1.69 11.73 -12.15
CA GLY A 165 -1.70 12.90 -13.05
C GLY A 165 -0.42 13.74 -12.95
N CYS A 166 0.10 13.95 -11.74
CA CYS A 166 1.36 14.64 -11.51
C CYS A 166 2.54 13.94 -12.19
N GLY A 167 2.63 12.60 -12.09
CA GLY A 167 3.68 11.85 -12.78
C GLY A 167 3.64 12.02 -14.30
N TRP A 168 2.45 11.96 -14.89
CA TRP A 168 2.27 12.23 -16.32
C TRP A 168 2.65 13.67 -16.70
N ILE A 169 2.27 14.67 -15.89
CA ILE A 169 2.61 16.07 -16.08
C ILE A 169 4.13 16.29 -16.03
N ILE A 170 4.84 15.65 -15.10
CA ILE A 170 6.31 15.72 -15.01
C ILE A 170 6.92 15.28 -16.35
N LEU A 171 6.58 14.10 -16.84
CA LEU A 171 7.13 13.53 -18.07
C LEU A 171 6.84 14.42 -19.29
N ARG A 172 5.61 14.93 -19.39
CA ARG A 172 5.21 15.86 -20.45
C ARG A 172 5.97 17.20 -20.36
N LYS A 173 6.16 17.74 -19.16
CA LYS A 173 6.89 19.00 -18.93
C LYS A 173 8.37 18.88 -19.28
N LEU A 174 8.94 17.71 -19.05
CA LEU A 174 10.32 17.39 -19.43
C LEU A 174 10.46 17.03 -20.93
N LYS A 175 9.36 16.99 -21.69
CA LYS A 175 9.28 16.64 -23.12
C LYS A 175 9.58 15.15 -23.41
N HIS A 176 9.48 14.28 -22.41
CA HIS A 176 9.58 12.83 -22.55
C HIS A 176 8.22 12.24 -22.95
N PHE A 177 7.81 12.48 -24.22
CA PHE A 177 6.45 12.14 -24.67
C PHE A 177 6.20 10.64 -24.74
N LYS A 178 7.20 9.84 -25.18
CA LYS A 178 7.08 8.38 -25.21
C LYS A 178 7.04 7.80 -23.80
N ALA A 179 7.88 8.30 -22.88
CA ALA A 179 7.83 7.91 -21.49
C ALA A 179 6.46 8.22 -20.87
N ALA A 180 5.84 9.35 -21.21
CA ALA A 180 4.50 9.71 -20.75
C ALA A 180 3.43 8.74 -21.29
N ASP A 181 3.55 8.27 -22.54
CA ASP A 181 2.64 7.30 -23.15
C ASP A 181 2.80 5.91 -22.47
N ILE A 182 4.04 5.46 -22.24
CA ILE A 182 4.36 4.22 -21.52
C ILE A 182 3.83 4.30 -20.07
N TYR A 183 4.08 5.41 -19.39
CA TYR A 183 3.60 5.68 -18.04
C TYR A 183 2.07 5.55 -17.97
N PHE A 184 1.36 6.21 -18.88
CA PHE A 184 -0.09 6.18 -18.91
C PHE A 184 -0.64 4.75 -19.03
N VAL A 185 -0.08 3.93 -19.91
CA VAL A 185 -0.51 2.53 -20.08
C VAL A 185 -0.21 1.72 -18.81
N LEU A 186 1.01 1.78 -18.32
CA LEU A 186 1.46 0.93 -17.21
C LEU A 186 0.76 1.26 -15.89
N VAL A 187 0.56 2.55 -15.57
CA VAL A 187 -0.11 2.93 -14.30
C VAL A 187 -1.59 2.54 -14.29
N ASN A 188 -2.25 2.52 -15.45
CA ASN A 188 -3.64 2.08 -15.56
C ASN A 188 -3.80 0.55 -15.51
N CYS A 189 -2.73 -0.21 -15.78
CA CYS A 189 -2.71 -1.66 -15.65
C CYS A 189 -2.16 -2.15 -14.31
N PHE A 190 -1.61 -1.26 -13.47
CA PHE A 190 -0.96 -1.60 -12.20
C PHE A 190 -1.93 -1.40 -11.04
N SER A 191 -2.57 -2.50 -10.63
CA SER A 191 -3.69 -2.48 -9.69
C SER A 191 -3.38 -1.90 -8.31
N PRO A 192 -2.15 -2.03 -7.74
CA PRO A 192 -1.85 -1.51 -6.40
C PRO A 192 -2.09 -0.01 -6.24
N LEU A 193 -1.95 0.78 -7.31
CA LEU A 193 -2.22 2.21 -7.28
C LEU A 193 -3.69 2.50 -6.92
N VAL A 194 -4.63 1.75 -7.51
CA VAL A 194 -6.08 1.92 -7.23
C VAL A 194 -6.48 1.19 -5.96
N LEU A 195 -5.96 -0.03 -5.73
CA LEU A 195 -6.36 -0.83 -4.57
C LEU A 195 -5.94 -0.18 -3.25
N MET A 196 -4.76 0.43 -3.18
CA MET A 196 -4.33 1.16 -1.97
C MET A 196 -5.31 2.29 -1.57
N ALA A 197 -6.09 2.83 -2.51
CA ALA A 197 -7.08 3.86 -2.20
C ALA A 197 -8.26 3.37 -1.33
N PHE A 198 -8.51 2.06 -1.26
CA PHE A 198 -9.54 1.50 -0.39
C PHE A 198 -9.06 1.25 1.06
N ILE A 199 -7.77 1.48 1.33
CA ILE A 199 -7.18 1.40 2.66
C ILE A 199 -7.04 2.83 3.20
N MET A 200 -7.82 3.18 4.23
CA MET A 200 -7.73 4.52 4.82
C MET A 200 -6.53 4.62 5.74
N TYR A 201 -5.40 4.99 5.15
CA TYR A 201 -4.15 5.18 5.87
C TYR A 201 -3.31 6.31 5.27
N ALA A 202 -2.18 6.61 5.90
CA ALA A 202 -1.31 7.73 5.51
C ALA A 202 -0.61 7.56 4.15
N ASP A 203 -0.55 6.34 3.60
CA ASP A 203 0.26 6.03 2.42
C ASP A 203 -0.18 6.80 1.17
N VAL A 204 -1.47 6.78 0.85
CA VAL A 204 -2.02 7.41 -0.37
C VAL A 204 -1.98 8.94 -0.30
N PRO A 205 -2.48 9.61 0.76
CA PRO A 205 -2.41 11.07 0.85
C PRO A 205 -0.96 11.59 0.90
N SER A 206 -0.06 10.86 1.59
CA SER A 206 1.34 11.25 1.63
C SER A 206 2.03 11.10 0.27
N ALA A 207 1.77 10.03 -0.48
CA ALA A 207 2.28 9.85 -1.84
C ALA A 207 1.81 10.98 -2.77
N MET A 208 0.53 11.40 -2.67
CA MET A 208 0.01 12.55 -3.41
C MET A 208 0.80 13.82 -3.09
N PHE A 209 0.99 14.14 -1.80
CA PHE A 209 1.74 15.33 -1.40
C PHE A 209 3.21 15.27 -1.82
N CYS A 210 3.84 14.09 -1.72
CA CYS A 210 5.22 13.91 -2.18
C CYS A 210 5.36 14.23 -3.68
N ILE A 211 4.50 13.65 -4.53
CA ILE A 211 4.62 13.85 -5.98
C ILE A 211 4.19 15.26 -6.41
N LEU A 212 3.22 15.88 -5.72
CA LEU A 212 2.89 17.30 -5.90
C LEU A 212 4.08 18.19 -5.58
N GLY A 213 4.72 17.96 -4.43
CA GLY A 213 5.92 18.67 -4.02
C GLY A 213 7.05 18.57 -5.06
N ILE A 214 7.32 17.35 -5.55
CA ILE A 214 8.29 17.10 -6.62
C ILE A 214 7.90 17.83 -7.91
N THR A 215 6.64 17.73 -8.34
CA THR A 215 6.14 18.36 -9.56
C THR A 215 6.37 19.87 -9.54
N LEU A 216 6.02 20.51 -8.44
CA LEU A 216 6.16 21.95 -8.27
C LEU A 216 7.63 22.37 -8.12
N PHE A 217 8.48 21.53 -7.52
CA PHE A 217 9.92 21.76 -7.49
C PHE A 217 10.54 21.71 -8.90
N ILE A 218 10.09 20.76 -9.73
CA ILE A 218 10.49 20.69 -11.15
C ILE A 218 10.03 21.96 -11.90
N PHE A 219 8.81 22.44 -11.63
CA PHE A 219 8.30 23.68 -12.23
C PHE A 219 9.14 24.90 -11.79
N TYR A 220 9.57 24.94 -10.52
CA TYR A 220 10.53 25.95 -10.06
C TYR A 220 11.85 25.88 -10.83
N LEU A 221 12.43 24.70 -10.96
CA LEU A 221 13.73 24.51 -11.62
C LEU A 221 13.72 24.90 -13.11
N LYS A 222 12.63 24.56 -13.82
CA LYS A 222 12.43 24.90 -15.26
C LYS A 222 11.78 26.29 -15.48
N GLY A 223 11.27 26.92 -14.43
CA GLY A 223 10.50 28.14 -14.52
C GLY A 223 11.38 29.38 -14.81
N LYS A 224 10.78 30.33 -15.53
CA LYS A 224 11.37 31.66 -15.79
C LYS A 224 10.58 32.74 -15.03
N GLY A 225 11.21 33.90 -14.80
CA GLY A 225 10.57 35.03 -14.14
C GLY A 225 10.31 34.83 -12.64
N LYS A 226 9.45 35.70 -12.08
CA LYS A 226 9.14 35.72 -10.62
C LYS A 226 8.18 34.61 -10.21
N LEU A 227 7.28 34.15 -11.10
CA LEU A 227 6.28 33.10 -10.83
C LEU A 227 6.90 31.77 -10.36
N LYS A 228 8.15 31.49 -10.76
CA LYS A 228 8.82 30.24 -10.31
C LYS A 228 8.96 30.17 -8.78
N TYR A 229 9.08 31.28 -8.07
CA TYR A 229 9.18 31.28 -6.61
C TYR A 229 7.86 30.88 -5.95
N LEU A 230 6.70 31.15 -6.58
CA LEU A 230 5.42 30.59 -6.12
C LEU A 230 5.44 29.06 -6.17
N TRP A 231 5.96 28.48 -7.25
CA TRP A 231 6.09 27.00 -7.35
C TRP A 231 7.02 26.45 -6.26
N LEU A 232 8.08 27.19 -5.90
CA LEU A 232 8.96 26.79 -4.80
C LEU A 232 8.25 26.83 -3.45
N VAL A 233 7.50 27.88 -3.15
CA VAL A 233 6.70 28.00 -1.92
C VAL A 233 5.68 26.88 -1.82
N LEU A 234 4.92 26.64 -2.88
CA LEU A 234 3.93 25.55 -2.92
C LEU A 234 4.58 24.17 -2.81
N SER A 235 5.75 23.97 -3.42
CA SER A 235 6.52 22.72 -3.27
C SER A 235 6.89 22.47 -1.82
N ALA A 236 7.48 23.48 -1.13
CA ALA A 236 7.85 23.38 0.28
C ALA A 236 6.62 23.13 1.17
N PHE A 237 5.49 23.77 0.89
CA PHE A 237 4.23 23.57 1.57
C PHE A 237 3.75 22.11 1.45
N PHE A 238 3.70 21.55 0.23
CA PHE A 238 3.24 20.17 0.04
C PHE A 238 4.20 19.13 0.62
N ILE A 239 5.51 19.39 0.59
CA ILE A 239 6.49 18.51 1.26
C ILE A 239 6.29 18.53 2.78
N ALA A 240 5.97 19.68 3.37
CA ALA A 240 5.64 19.77 4.79
C ALA A 240 4.33 19.02 5.12
N TRP A 241 3.30 19.09 4.27
CA TRP A 241 2.07 18.32 4.42
C TRP A 241 2.31 16.82 4.23
N ALA A 242 3.16 16.40 3.31
CA ALA A 242 3.58 15.01 3.18
C ALA A 242 4.15 14.48 4.50
N SER A 243 5.07 15.24 5.13
CA SER A 243 5.67 14.89 6.41
C SER A 243 4.67 14.90 7.57
N PHE A 244 3.64 15.75 7.52
CA PHE A 244 2.56 15.78 8.50
C PHE A 244 1.64 14.57 8.41
N THR A 245 1.34 14.12 7.19
CA THR A 245 0.51 12.92 6.98
C THR A 245 1.28 11.63 7.21
N LYS A 246 2.60 11.62 6.95
CA LYS A 246 3.47 10.46 7.17
C LYS A 246 4.91 10.93 7.46
N GLU A 247 5.38 10.74 8.68
CA GLU A 247 6.64 11.33 9.17
C GLU A 247 7.87 11.00 8.31
N ASN A 248 7.97 9.78 7.77
CA ASN A 248 9.11 9.39 6.92
C ASN A 248 9.15 10.13 5.56
N ALA A 249 8.08 10.83 5.15
CA ALA A 249 8.10 11.70 3.98
C ALA A 249 9.04 12.93 4.14
N ILE A 250 9.53 13.21 5.36
CA ILE A 250 10.60 14.22 5.60
C ILE A 250 11.86 13.90 4.79
N ILE A 251 12.07 12.66 4.40
CA ILE A 251 13.17 12.24 3.53
C ILE A 251 13.13 12.98 2.19
N LEU A 252 11.93 13.34 1.70
CA LEU A 252 11.81 14.15 0.49
C LEU A 252 12.34 15.59 0.68
N LEU A 253 12.18 16.18 1.87
CA LEU A 253 12.80 17.48 2.20
C LEU A 253 14.33 17.35 2.12
N ILE A 254 14.90 16.29 2.69
CA ILE A 254 16.34 16.03 2.64
C ILE A 254 16.79 15.87 1.17
N ALA A 255 16.05 15.09 0.37
CA ALA A 255 16.32 14.94 -1.07
C ALA A 255 16.27 16.27 -1.83
N ALA A 256 15.30 17.14 -1.52
CA ALA A 256 15.18 18.46 -2.12
C ALA A 256 16.34 19.40 -1.74
N ILE A 257 16.77 19.36 -0.46
CA ILE A 257 17.94 20.11 0.03
C ILE A 257 19.21 19.65 -0.69
N LEU A 258 19.47 18.34 -0.72
CA LEU A 258 20.65 17.79 -1.41
C LEU A 258 20.64 18.08 -2.91
N THR A 259 19.49 17.94 -3.56
CA THR A 259 19.34 18.32 -4.97
C THR A 259 19.65 19.81 -5.18
N THR A 260 19.16 20.69 -4.32
CA THR A 260 19.43 22.14 -4.37
C THR A 260 20.91 22.44 -4.27
N LEU A 261 21.61 21.80 -3.32
CA LEU A 261 23.05 22.01 -3.11
C LEU A 261 23.89 21.46 -4.27
N LEU A 262 23.50 20.32 -4.85
CA LEU A 262 24.24 19.67 -5.94
C LEU A 262 23.94 20.26 -7.32
N ALA A 263 22.73 20.82 -7.53
CA ALA A 263 22.29 21.26 -8.85
C ALA A 263 22.38 22.80 -9.05
N LEU A 264 22.16 23.61 -8.01
CA LEU A 264 22.05 25.02 -8.14
C LEU A 264 23.38 25.76 -7.86
N LYS A 265 23.53 26.97 -8.43
CA LYS A 265 24.62 27.87 -8.08
C LYS A 265 24.45 28.35 -6.63
N PRO A 266 25.53 28.64 -5.85
CA PRO A 266 25.46 28.92 -4.41
C PRO A 266 24.42 29.98 -4.03
N LYS A 267 24.38 31.14 -4.70
CA LYS A 267 23.40 32.21 -4.43
C LYS A 267 21.95 31.74 -4.58
N LYS A 268 21.67 30.95 -5.64
CA LYS A 268 20.31 30.36 -5.84
C LYS A 268 20.00 29.28 -4.81
N ALA A 269 20.99 28.45 -4.45
CA ALA A 269 20.84 27.44 -3.45
C ALA A 269 20.44 28.03 -2.09
N ILE A 270 21.13 29.07 -1.64
CA ILE A 270 20.83 29.75 -0.36
C ILE A 270 19.39 30.29 -0.36
N ILE A 271 18.97 30.98 -1.44
CA ILE A 271 17.59 31.50 -1.55
C ILE A 271 16.57 30.33 -1.51
N THR A 272 16.81 29.26 -2.25
CA THR A 272 15.94 28.09 -2.29
C THR A 272 15.82 27.43 -0.91
N LEU A 273 16.94 27.22 -0.23
CA LEU A 273 16.98 26.66 1.11
C LEU A 273 16.28 27.55 2.13
N GLY A 274 16.50 28.88 2.06
CA GLY A 274 15.81 29.84 2.92
C GLY A 274 14.30 29.75 2.79
N ILE A 275 13.77 29.71 1.55
CA ILE A 275 12.32 29.54 1.30
C ILE A 275 11.83 28.18 1.80
N PHE A 276 12.52 27.07 1.48
CA PHE A 276 12.14 25.75 1.94
C PHE A 276 12.03 25.66 3.46
N LEU A 277 13.08 26.07 4.17
CA LEU A 277 13.11 25.98 5.62
C LEU A 277 12.07 26.89 6.28
N SER A 278 11.88 28.12 5.76
CA SER A 278 10.88 29.06 6.28
C SER A 278 9.45 28.54 6.08
N VAL A 279 9.11 28.06 4.89
CA VAL A 279 7.77 27.54 4.59
C VAL A 279 7.51 26.24 5.35
N PHE A 280 8.50 25.35 5.39
CA PHE A 280 8.40 24.10 6.15
C PHE A 280 8.17 24.37 7.65
N GLY A 281 8.95 25.28 8.24
CA GLY A 281 8.83 25.66 9.64
C GLY A 281 7.47 26.30 9.95
N ALA A 282 7.01 27.25 9.13
CA ALA A 282 5.69 27.88 9.28
C ALA A 282 4.55 26.86 9.16
N THR A 283 4.63 25.96 8.18
CA THR A 283 3.64 24.90 7.99
C THR A 283 3.62 23.94 9.20
N SER A 284 4.80 23.55 9.68
CA SER A 284 4.91 22.66 10.86
C SER A 284 4.35 23.31 12.12
N ALA A 285 4.55 24.60 12.32
CA ALA A 285 3.94 25.35 13.43
C ALA A 285 2.41 25.37 13.31
N THR A 286 1.88 25.58 12.11
CA THR A 286 0.43 25.51 11.83
C THR A 286 -0.12 24.11 12.16
N GLN A 287 0.60 23.05 11.79
CA GLN A 287 0.20 21.66 12.06
C GLN A 287 0.09 21.37 13.57
N GLN A 288 1.00 21.89 14.38
CA GLN A 288 0.90 21.78 15.85
C GLN A 288 -0.33 22.52 16.39
N THR A 289 -0.66 23.68 15.83
CA THR A 289 -1.89 24.41 16.18
C THR A 289 -3.15 23.61 15.83
N LEU A 290 -3.17 22.93 14.66
CA LEU A 290 -4.28 22.07 14.25
C LEU A 290 -4.48 20.89 15.20
N LYS A 291 -3.41 20.23 15.64
CA LYS A 291 -3.50 19.16 16.65
C LYS A 291 -4.15 19.65 17.95
N LYS A 292 -3.78 20.86 18.38
CA LYS A 292 -4.38 21.47 19.58
C LYS A 292 -5.85 21.86 19.36
N ALA A 293 -6.21 22.40 18.19
CA ALA A 293 -7.57 22.79 17.85
C ALA A 293 -8.52 21.58 17.85
N ASP A 294 -8.04 20.42 17.41
CA ASP A 294 -8.78 19.15 17.47
C ASP A 294 -8.65 18.43 18.82
N ASN A 295 -8.18 19.15 19.87
CA ASN A 295 -8.08 18.70 21.25
C ASN A 295 -7.30 17.39 21.42
N PHE A 296 -6.29 17.13 20.58
CA PHE A 296 -5.44 15.97 20.75
C PHE A 296 -4.54 16.11 21.98
N GLN A 297 -4.65 15.15 22.89
CA GLN A 297 -3.80 15.02 24.08
C GLN A 297 -3.09 13.66 24.09
N MET A 298 -1.77 13.70 24.14
CA MET A 298 -0.94 12.50 24.17
C MET A 298 -1.03 11.82 25.54
N ILE A 299 -1.38 10.54 25.56
CA ILE A 299 -1.26 9.69 26.76
C ILE A 299 0.22 9.29 26.88
N LYS A 300 0.95 9.95 27.80
CA LYS A 300 2.42 9.84 27.90
C LYS A 300 2.91 8.40 28.09
N SER A 301 2.19 7.58 28.87
CA SER A 301 2.55 6.16 29.10
C SER A 301 2.45 5.29 27.83
N MET A 302 1.62 5.67 26.85
CA MET A 302 1.45 4.95 25.60
C MET A 302 2.37 5.43 24.48
N ASN A 303 3.13 6.51 24.69
CA ASN A 303 4.04 7.05 23.70
C ASN A 303 5.33 6.23 23.66
N PHE A 304 5.69 5.73 22.49
CA PHE A 304 6.94 5.02 22.25
C PHE A 304 8.00 5.96 21.66
N PRO A 305 9.27 5.87 22.11
CA PRO A 305 10.36 6.63 21.50
C PRO A 305 10.70 6.09 20.11
N TYR A 306 11.39 6.88 19.30
CA TYR A 306 11.84 6.43 17.97
C TYR A 306 12.76 5.20 18.03
N THR A 307 13.50 5.02 19.14
CA THR A 307 14.35 3.86 19.38
C THR A 307 13.58 2.53 19.40
N TYR A 308 12.31 2.54 19.81
CA TYR A 308 11.43 1.38 19.72
C TYR A 308 11.32 0.84 18.28
N TRP A 309 11.06 1.73 17.31
CA TRP A 309 10.92 1.34 15.91
C TRP A 309 12.25 0.92 15.27
N ILE A 310 13.37 1.47 15.78
CA ILE A 310 14.71 1.06 15.37
C ILE A 310 15.04 -0.33 15.94
N ALA A 311 14.75 -0.57 17.22
CA ALA A 311 14.94 -1.88 17.86
C ALA A 311 14.12 -2.97 17.14
N LEU A 312 12.86 -2.65 16.81
CA LEU A 312 12.00 -3.52 16.02
C LEU A 312 12.60 -3.80 14.64
N GLY A 313 13.08 -2.75 13.95
CA GLY A 313 13.68 -2.85 12.62
C GLY A 313 15.00 -3.63 12.58
N LEU A 314 15.70 -3.74 13.71
CA LEU A 314 16.97 -4.48 13.84
C LEU A 314 16.78 -5.87 14.45
N ASN A 315 15.54 -6.30 14.74
CA ASN A 315 15.27 -7.62 15.30
C ASN A 315 15.38 -8.72 14.22
N PRO A 316 16.37 -9.64 14.31
CA PRO A 316 16.56 -10.71 13.33
C PRO A 316 15.47 -11.79 13.41
N GLY A 317 14.85 -11.98 14.57
CA GLY A 317 13.80 -12.99 14.79
C GLY A 317 12.52 -12.71 14.01
N THR A 318 12.31 -11.46 13.59
CA THR A 318 11.13 -11.03 12.84
C THR A 318 11.44 -10.49 11.45
N ASN A 319 12.71 -10.56 11.04
CA ASN A 319 13.20 -9.90 9.84
C ASN A 319 12.92 -8.39 9.81
N GLY A 320 12.91 -7.74 10.99
CA GLY A 320 12.62 -6.32 11.12
C GLY A 320 11.16 -5.92 10.87
N THR A 321 10.21 -6.87 10.90
CA THR A 321 8.77 -6.61 10.76
C THR A 321 8.08 -6.62 12.12
N TRP A 322 6.98 -5.87 12.24
CA TRP A 322 6.11 -6.00 13.39
C TRP A 322 5.31 -7.32 13.32
N LYS A 323 5.41 -8.14 14.38
CA LYS A 323 4.63 -9.37 14.53
C LYS A 323 4.03 -9.40 15.94
N PRO A 324 2.70 -9.49 16.10
CA PRO A 324 2.08 -9.62 17.41
C PRO A 324 2.47 -10.95 18.06
N ASN A 325 2.64 -10.93 19.39
CA ASN A 325 2.83 -12.14 20.21
C ASN A 325 4.11 -12.95 19.99
N SER A 326 5.19 -12.40 19.48
CA SER A 326 6.49 -13.05 19.55
C SER A 326 7.24 -12.54 20.78
N SER A 327 7.74 -13.45 21.62
CA SER A 327 8.50 -13.16 22.84
C SER A 327 9.79 -12.36 22.63
N SER A 328 10.18 -12.17 21.38
CA SER A 328 11.39 -11.43 20.96
C SER A 328 11.11 -10.04 20.42
N ILE A 329 9.83 -9.59 20.35
CA ILE A 329 9.47 -8.28 19.79
C ILE A 329 8.89 -7.43 20.91
N PRO A 330 9.42 -6.22 21.10
CA PRO A 330 8.74 -5.20 21.87
C PRO A 330 7.44 -4.81 21.13
N ASP A 331 6.29 -5.22 21.61
CA ASP A 331 4.98 -4.69 21.21
C ASP A 331 4.40 -3.85 22.37
N PRO A 332 3.26 -3.16 22.22
CA PRO A 332 2.65 -2.41 23.33
C PRO A 332 2.36 -3.23 24.58
N ASN A 333 2.27 -4.56 24.45
CA ASN A 333 2.07 -5.51 25.54
C ASN A 333 3.37 -6.21 25.96
N SER A 334 4.52 -5.77 25.42
CA SER A 334 5.84 -6.37 25.60
C SER A 334 6.72 -5.63 26.61
N ASP A 335 7.99 -6.00 26.66
CA ASP A 335 8.95 -5.48 27.62
C ASP A 335 9.09 -3.96 27.63
N THR A 336 9.06 -3.30 26.47
CA THR A 336 9.14 -1.83 26.39
C THR A 336 7.92 -1.15 27.01
N ALA A 337 6.73 -1.75 26.88
CA ALA A 337 5.50 -1.20 27.47
C ALA A 337 5.46 -1.26 28.99
N ARG A 338 6.29 -2.10 29.62
CA ARG A 338 6.42 -2.20 31.10
C ARG A 338 7.02 -0.95 31.73
N PHE A 339 7.76 -0.14 30.98
CA PHE A 339 8.38 1.07 31.47
C PHE A 339 7.40 2.24 31.44
N ALA A 340 7.35 2.98 32.55
CA ALA A 340 6.40 4.08 32.72
C ALA A 340 6.81 5.35 31.95
N THR A 341 8.11 5.62 31.86
CA THR A 341 8.63 6.85 31.25
C THR A 341 9.24 6.63 29.88
N LYS A 342 9.22 7.67 29.05
CA LYS A 342 9.83 7.65 27.72
C LYS A 342 11.36 7.43 27.81
N GLU A 343 11.99 7.96 28.84
CA GLU A 343 13.42 7.85 29.10
C GLU A 343 13.83 6.42 29.42
N GLU A 344 13.04 5.72 30.22
CA GLU A 344 13.27 4.30 30.55
C GLU A 344 13.09 3.42 29.33
N LYS A 345 12.01 3.64 28.57
CA LYS A 345 11.77 2.98 27.28
C LYS A 345 12.96 3.16 26.34
N ASN A 346 13.42 4.40 26.18
CA ASN A 346 14.56 4.72 25.31
C ASN A 346 15.84 4.02 25.75
N ARG A 347 16.15 3.96 27.06
CA ARG A 347 17.32 3.22 27.56
C ARG A 347 17.25 1.74 27.27
N HIS A 348 16.08 1.14 27.46
CA HIS A 348 15.84 -0.27 27.16
C HIS A 348 16.01 -0.57 25.68
N ASP A 349 15.40 0.22 24.81
CA ASP A 349 15.49 0.04 23.36
C ASP A 349 16.92 0.21 22.85
N VAL A 350 17.66 1.20 23.35
CA VAL A 350 19.09 1.38 23.01
C VAL A 350 19.93 0.18 23.46
N TYR A 351 19.60 -0.40 24.59
CA TYR A 351 20.25 -1.65 25.03
C TYR A 351 19.96 -2.80 24.04
N LEU A 352 18.70 -2.98 23.63
CA LEU A 352 18.32 -4.00 22.65
C LEU A 352 19.03 -3.78 21.31
N ILE A 353 19.05 -2.54 20.79
CA ILE A 353 19.75 -2.19 19.55
C ILE A 353 21.23 -2.59 19.60
N LYS A 354 21.93 -2.24 20.69
CA LYS A 354 23.35 -2.56 20.86
C LYS A 354 23.57 -4.07 20.94
N LYS A 355 22.73 -4.77 21.68
CA LYS A 355 22.77 -6.22 21.82
C LYS A 355 22.61 -6.91 20.47
N GLU A 356 21.53 -6.60 19.73
CA GLU A 356 21.24 -7.20 18.44
C GLU A 356 22.35 -6.94 17.40
N ILE A 357 22.86 -5.71 17.33
CA ILE A 357 23.99 -5.39 16.44
C ILE A 357 25.25 -6.19 16.82
N HIS A 358 25.54 -6.31 18.11
CA HIS A 358 26.71 -7.05 18.58
C HIS A 358 26.59 -8.56 18.28
N GLU A 359 25.43 -9.16 18.57
CA GLU A 359 25.18 -10.59 18.36
C GLU A 359 25.15 -10.97 16.87
N MET A 360 24.56 -10.13 16.02
CA MET A 360 24.55 -10.36 14.57
C MET A 360 25.90 -10.17 13.89
N GLY A 361 26.71 -9.23 14.39
CA GLY A 361 27.91 -8.78 13.70
C GLY A 361 27.63 -8.28 12.27
N PHE A 362 28.70 -7.98 11.53
CA PHE A 362 28.53 -7.40 10.17
C PHE A 362 27.80 -8.34 9.18
N ARG A 363 28.10 -9.63 9.20
CA ARG A 363 27.47 -10.62 8.30
C ARG A 363 25.98 -10.81 8.61
N GLY A 364 25.64 -10.87 9.90
CA GLY A 364 24.23 -11.00 10.33
C GLY A 364 23.42 -9.77 9.95
N LEU A 365 23.99 -8.55 10.10
CA LEU A 365 23.34 -7.30 9.66
C LEU A 365 23.07 -7.29 8.15
N LEU A 366 24.04 -7.70 7.31
CA LEU A 366 23.82 -7.79 5.87
C LEU A 366 22.73 -8.82 5.53
N GLY A 367 22.72 -9.95 6.25
CA GLY A 367 21.66 -10.96 6.12
C GLY A 367 20.27 -10.40 6.49
N LEU A 368 20.16 -9.63 7.57
CA LEU A 368 18.93 -8.96 7.98
C LEU A 368 18.49 -7.94 6.92
N TYR A 369 19.39 -7.10 6.40
CA TYR A 369 19.08 -6.10 5.37
C TYR A 369 18.59 -6.75 4.08
N SER A 370 19.17 -7.88 3.68
CA SER A 370 18.67 -8.66 2.54
C SER A 370 17.24 -9.15 2.75
N LYS A 371 16.94 -9.70 3.93
CA LYS A 371 15.59 -10.16 4.29
C LYS A 371 14.58 -9.01 4.35
N LYS A 372 14.98 -7.85 4.87
CA LYS A 372 14.15 -6.63 4.92
C LYS A 372 13.87 -6.10 3.51
N ALA A 373 14.86 -6.09 2.63
CA ALA A 373 14.68 -5.69 1.23
C ALA A 373 13.73 -6.64 0.49
N ASN A 374 13.82 -7.94 0.77
CA ASN A 374 12.87 -8.92 0.28
C ASN A 374 11.45 -8.62 0.79
N GLU A 375 11.28 -8.45 2.09
CA GLU A 375 9.96 -8.16 2.72
C GLU A 375 9.29 -6.92 2.11
N GLN A 376 10.04 -5.85 1.87
CA GLN A 376 9.46 -4.58 1.43
C GLN A 376 9.24 -4.47 -0.07
N TYR A 377 10.08 -5.11 -0.90
CA TYR A 377 10.14 -4.80 -2.33
C TYR A 377 10.00 -6.01 -3.26
N SER A 378 9.95 -7.24 -2.75
CA SER A 378 9.85 -8.42 -3.63
C SER A 378 8.51 -8.52 -4.35
N MET A 379 7.45 -7.99 -3.75
CA MET A 379 6.09 -8.08 -4.29
C MET A 379 5.69 -6.81 -5.06
N GLY A 380 5.21 -6.99 -6.28
CA GLY A 380 4.65 -5.91 -7.10
C GLY A 380 3.37 -5.30 -6.52
N THR A 381 2.71 -5.99 -5.63
CA THR A 381 1.47 -5.56 -4.98
C THR A 381 1.63 -4.45 -3.94
N ASN A 382 2.87 -4.14 -3.52
CA ASN A 382 3.21 -3.05 -2.60
C ASN A 382 2.40 -3.03 -1.30
N GLY A 383 2.06 -4.20 -0.75
CA GLY A 383 1.38 -4.38 0.53
C GLY A 383 -0.14 -4.58 0.43
N VAL A 384 -0.72 -4.56 -0.76
CA VAL A 384 -2.14 -4.89 -0.96
C VAL A 384 -2.41 -6.36 -0.66
N GLU A 385 -1.45 -7.25 -0.95
CA GLU A 385 -1.54 -8.68 -0.71
C GLU A 385 -1.78 -9.06 0.75
N THR A 386 -1.35 -8.23 1.69
CA THR A 386 -1.55 -8.46 3.13
C THR A 386 -2.91 -8.01 3.62
N LYS A 387 -3.75 -7.45 2.74
CA LYS A 387 -5.03 -6.86 3.11
C LYS A 387 -6.20 -7.79 2.79
N SER A 388 -7.12 -7.83 3.75
CA SER A 388 -8.41 -8.48 3.62
C SER A 388 -9.41 -7.74 4.50
N TYR A 389 -10.69 -7.87 4.23
CA TYR A 389 -11.69 -7.27 5.10
C TYR A 389 -11.61 -7.86 6.51
N SER A 390 -11.45 -6.97 7.49
CA SER A 390 -11.63 -7.26 8.91
C SER A 390 -13.01 -6.82 9.42
N THR A 391 -13.66 -5.90 8.70
CA THR A 391 -14.98 -5.35 9.04
C THR A 391 -15.73 -5.02 7.76
N ARG A 392 -16.97 -5.50 7.65
CA ARG A 392 -17.87 -5.17 6.54
C ARG A 392 -19.34 -5.42 6.89
N SER A 393 -20.24 -4.66 6.28
CA SER A 393 -21.70 -4.79 6.45
C SER A 393 -22.40 -5.49 5.30
N SER A 394 -21.74 -5.68 4.16
CA SER A 394 -22.29 -6.35 2.99
C SER A 394 -21.22 -7.08 2.20
N TYR A 395 -21.61 -8.13 1.50
CA TYR A 395 -20.76 -8.87 0.60
C TYR A 395 -20.87 -8.34 -0.83
N PHE A 396 -19.73 -8.17 -1.47
CA PHE A 396 -19.62 -7.70 -2.84
C PHE A 396 -18.74 -8.68 -3.64
N PRO A 397 -19.27 -9.40 -4.64
CA PRO A 397 -18.55 -10.52 -5.30
C PRO A 397 -17.22 -10.14 -5.95
N ILE A 398 -17.10 -8.93 -6.51
CA ILE A 398 -15.85 -8.47 -7.15
C ILE A 398 -14.69 -8.41 -6.15
N TYR A 399 -15.00 -8.24 -4.86
CA TYR A 399 -13.99 -8.31 -3.79
C TYR A 399 -13.14 -9.59 -3.86
N GLU A 400 -13.71 -10.74 -4.23
CA GLU A 400 -12.97 -12.00 -4.33
C GLU A 400 -11.76 -11.90 -5.26
N TYR A 401 -11.85 -11.09 -6.30
CA TYR A 401 -10.81 -10.88 -7.31
C TYR A 401 -9.83 -9.75 -6.98
N LEU A 402 -10.19 -8.87 -6.04
CA LEU A 402 -9.37 -7.70 -5.69
C LEU A 402 -8.55 -7.94 -4.40
N TYR A 403 -9.21 -8.44 -3.34
CA TYR A 403 -8.61 -8.67 -2.02
C TYR A 403 -8.90 -10.05 -1.45
N GLY A 404 -9.85 -10.76 -2.04
CA GLY A 404 -10.29 -12.08 -1.59
C GLY A 404 -9.48 -13.22 -2.21
N ASN A 405 -10.10 -14.37 -2.27
CA ASN A 405 -9.46 -15.65 -2.52
C ASN A 405 -9.06 -15.92 -3.99
N LYS A 406 -9.49 -15.06 -4.93
CA LYS A 406 -9.19 -15.15 -6.37
C LYS A 406 -8.30 -14.01 -6.86
N ARG A 407 -7.68 -13.28 -5.95
CA ARG A 407 -6.82 -12.12 -6.24
C ARG A 407 -5.47 -12.48 -6.88
N ASP A 408 -5.06 -13.73 -6.79
CA ASP A 408 -3.70 -14.17 -7.15
C ASP A 408 -3.38 -13.97 -8.63
N PHE A 409 -4.39 -14.02 -9.53
CA PHE A 409 -4.17 -13.69 -10.94
C PHE A 409 -3.86 -12.20 -11.14
N LEU A 410 -4.53 -11.31 -10.41
CA LEU A 410 -4.25 -9.88 -10.44
C LEU A 410 -2.82 -9.62 -9.91
N PHE A 411 -2.45 -10.25 -8.83
CA PHE A 411 -1.11 -10.13 -8.24
C PHE A 411 -0.01 -10.70 -9.13
N PHE A 412 -0.31 -11.76 -9.89
CA PHE A 412 0.57 -12.29 -10.91
C PHE A 412 0.85 -11.24 -12.01
N ILE A 413 -0.17 -10.54 -12.49
CA ILE A 413 -0.02 -9.44 -13.47
C ILE A 413 0.78 -8.29 -12.86
N ASP A 414 0.47 -7.88 -11.63
CA ASP A 414 1.17 -6.81 -10.93
C ASP A 414 2.67 -7.14 -10.76
N GLN A 415 3.03 -8.40 -10.49
CA GLN A 415 4.42 -8.83 -10.40
C GLN A 415 5.15 -8.68 -11.74
N ILE A 416 4.49 -9.04 -12.84
CA ILE A 416 5.06 -8.88 -14.19
C ILE A 416 5.32 -7.40 -14.50
N ILE A 417 4.35 -6.53 -14.22
CA ILE A 417 4.49 -5.07 -14.43
C ILE A 417 5.58 -4.50 -13.52
N TRP A 418 5.68 -5.00 -12.27
CA TRP A 418 6.72 -4.60 -11.34
C TRP A 418 8.13 -4.90 -11.88
N LEU A 419 8.36 -6.09 -12.44
CA LEU A 419 9.63 -6.43 -13.07
C LEU A 419 9.96 -5.48 -14.23
N ILE A 420 8.96 -5.11 -15.04
CA ILE A 420 9.13 -4.14 -16.14
C ILE A 420 9.56 -2.77 -15.59
N PHE A 421 8.94 -2.29 -14.51
CA PHE A 421 9.35 -1.04 -13.86
C PHE A 421 10.78 -1.12 -13.34
N LEU A 422 11.15 -2.21 -12.69
CA LEU A 422 12.50 -2.37 -12.14
C LEU A 422 13.57 -2.42 -13.23
N VAL A 423 13.32 -3.11 -14.34
CA VAL A 423 14.22 -3.10 -15.52
C VAL A 423 14.36 -1.68 -16.06
N GLY A 424 13.25 -0.96 -16.26
CA GLY A 424 13.30 0.43 -16.73
C GLY A 424 14.08 1.35 -15.77
N PHE A 425 13.87 1.21 -14.46
CA PHE A 425 14.60 1.97 -13.44
C PHE A 425 16.12 1.69 -13.49
N ILE A 426 16.53 0.42 -13.57
CA ILE A 426 17.92 0.03 -13.69
C ILE A 426 18.56 0.64 -14.94
N ILE A 427 17.86 0.60 -16.07
CA ILE A 427 18.35 1.17 -17.33
C ILE A 427 18.54 2.68 -17.20
N GLU A 428 17.57 3.40 -16.64
CA GLU A 428 17.68 4.85 -16.45
C GLU A 428 18.89 5.20 -15.58
N THR A 429 19.10 4.49 -14.48
CA THR A 429 20.24 4.73 -13.59
C THR A 429 21.58 4.49 -14.28
N VAL A 430 21.69 3.45 -15.14
CA VAL A 430 22.89 3.20 -15.98
C VAL A 430 23.14 4.37 -16.95
N PHE A 431 22.10 4.85 -17.63
CA PHE A 431 22.25 6.00 -18.54
C PHE A 431 22.70 7.26 -17.82
N LEU A 432 22.16 7.55 -16.66
CA LEU A 432 22.51 8.70 -15.84
C LEU A 432 23.95 8.64 -15.30
N THR A 433 24.50 7.46 -15.04
CA THR A 433 25.90 7.31 -14.63
C THR A 433 26.86 7.68 -15.75
N ARG A 434 26.48 7.40 -17.01
CA ARG A 434 27.31 7.68 -18.20
C ARG A 434 27.15 9.12 -18.66
N ASN A 435 25.93 9.65 -18.66
CA ASN A 435 25.58 10.93 -19.25
C ASN A 435 24.89 11.85 -18.22
N LEU A 436 25.67 12.76 -17.63
CA LEU A 436 25.16 13.83 -16.76
C LEU A 436 24.67 14.98 -17.64
N ASN A 437 23.42 14.91 -18.11
CA ASN A 437 22.74 15.95 -18.88
C ASN A 437 21.85 16.85 -18.01
N GLU A 438 21.20 17.85 -18.62
CA GLU A 438 20.30 18.78 -17.89
C GLU A 438 19.12 18.06 -17.23
N ASP A 439 18.66 16.92 -17.76
CA ASP A 439 17.60 16.13 -17.17
C ASP A 439 18.07 15.37 -15.93
N GLY A 440 19.38 15.18 -15.74
CA GLY A 440 19.97 14.59 -14.53
C GLY A 440 19.58 15.33 -13.23
N ILE A 441 19.28 16.63 -13.28
CA ILE A 441 18.85 17.39 -12.09
C ILE A 441 17.48 16.89 -11.58
N PHE A 442 16.55 16.55 -12.48
CA PHE A 442 15.23 16.07 -12.08
C PHE A 442 15.28 14.65 -11.59
N SER A 443 16.08 13.84 -12.29
CA SER A 443 16.34 12.46 -11.88
C SER A 443 17.03 12.41 -10.51
N LEU A 444 17.77 13.45 -10.13
CA LEU A 444 18.49 13.47 -8.85
C LEU A 444 17.56 13.50 -7.64
N ILE A 445 16.51 14.34 -7.63
CA ILE A 445 15.56 14.39 -6.51
C ILE A 445 14.78 13.07 -6.40
N LEU A 446 14.38 12.47 -7.53
CA LEU A 446 13.67 11.20 -7.56
C LEU A 446 14.56 10.08 -6.98
N ASN A 447 15.81 9.97 -7.44
CA ASN A 447 16.75 8.96 -6.96
C ASN A 447 17.10 9.15 -5.48
N LEU A 448 17.37 10.37 -5.04
CA LEU A 448 17.67 10.66 -3.63
C LEU A 448 16.48 10.29 -2.72
N PHE A 449 15.25 10.53 -3.17
CA PHE A 449 14.08 10.14 -2.40
C PHE A 449 13.91 8.63 -2.35
N ILE A 450 14.05 7.92 -3.47
CA ILE A 450 14.00 6.44 -3.53
C ILE A 450 15.09 5.83 -2.64
N ILE A 451 16.35 6.28 -2.79
CA ILE A 451 17.48 5.82 -1.97
C ILE A 451 17.21 6.08 -0.49
N GLY A 452 16.72 7.28 -0.16
CA GLY A 452 16.46 7.67 1.22
C GLY A 452 15.39 6.79 1.88
N ILE A 453 14.27 6.52 1.20
CA ILE A 453 13.22 5.61 1.69
C ILE A 453 13.76 4.18 1.83
N PHE A 454 14.50 3.69 0.83
CA PHE A 454 15.14 2.38 0.89
C PHE A 454 16.08 2.27 2.11
N CYS A 455 17.06 3.17 2.20
CA CYS A 455 18.05 3.12 3.28
C CYS A 455 17.42 3.29 4.66
N PHE A 456 16.44 4.19 4.80
CA PHE A 456 15.77 4.42 6.08
C PHE A 456 15.12 3.15 6.61
N HIS A 457 14.31 2.48 5.80
CA HIS A 457 13.61 1.27 6.23
C HIS A 457 14.53 0.04 6.30
N ILE A 458 15.38 -0.16 5.30
CA ILE A 458 16.23 -1.36 5.27
C ILE A 458 17.32 -1.32 6.33
N CYS A 459 17.98 -0.18 6.54
CA CYS A 459 19.12 -0.10 7.46
C CYS A 459 18.73 0.18 8.90
N MET A 460 17.60 0.84 9.19
CA MET A 460 17.31 1.34 10.52
C MET A 460 15.92 0.98 11.04
N TRP A 461 14.87 1.36 10.30
CA TRP A 461 13.47 1.34 10.76
C TRP A 461 12.83 -0.03 10.55
N GLU A 462 11.66 -0.28 11.13
CA GLU A 462 10.85 -1.46 10.77
C GLU A 462 10.51 -1.47 9.29
N VAL A 463 10.19 -2.65 8.75
CA VAL A 463 9.77 -2.81 7.35
C VAL A 463 8.37 -3.39 7.25
N GLN A 464 7.62 -2.91 6.27
CA GLN A 464 6.40 -3.49 5.74
C GLN A 464 6.33 -3.20 4.24
N GLN A 465 5.65 -4.06 3.47
CA GLN A 465 5.57 -3.91 2.01
C GLN A 465 5.07 -2.53 1.58
N ARG A 466 4.07 -1.97 2.26
CA ARG A 466 3.46 -0.66 1.96
C ARG A 466 4.38 0.56 2.20
N TYR A 467 5.47 0.41 2.94
CA TYR A 467 6.32 1.57 3.27
C TYR A 467 7.07 2.15 2.07
N GLY A 468 7.27 1.34 1.01
CA GLY A 468 7.80 1.81 -0.26
C GLY A 468 6.83 2.64 -1.09
N PHE A 469 5.51 2.64 -0.79
CA PHE A 469 4.46 3.21 -1.63
C PHE A 469 4.64 4.72 -1.89
N ILE A 470 5.12 5.50 -0.91
CA ILE A 470 5.35 6.95 -1.09
C ILE A 470 6.44 7.29 -2.12
N ALA A 471 7.36 6.35 -2.38
CA ALA A 471 8.41 6.48 -3.41
C ALA A 471 8.08 5.71 -4.70
N LEU A 472 6.92 5.05 -4.77
CA LEU A 472 6.53 4.20 -5.89
C LEU A 472 6.38 4.99 -7.20
N LEU A 473 5.63 6.09 -7.20
CA LEU A 473 5.47 6.93 -8.40
C LEU A 473 6.79 7.56 -8.87
N PRO A 474 7.68 8.12 -8.01
CA PRO A 474 9.04 8.45 -8.37
C PRO A 474 9.80 7.32 -9.09
N LEU A 475 9.72 6.09 -8.59
CA LEU A 475 10.35 4.92 -9.21
C LEU A 475 9.73 4.62 -10.59
N ILE A 476 8.41 4.65 -10.71
CA ILE A 476 7.70 4.41 -11.98
C ILE A 476 8.07 5.48 -13.02
N ILE A 477 8.18 6.76 -12.64
CA ILE A 477 8.63 7.83 -13.53
C ILE A 477 10.04 7.54 -14.06
N MET A 478 10.96 7.20 -13.17
CA MET A 478 12.33 6.83 -13.54
C MET A 478 12.36 5.60 -14.46
N ALA A 479 11.52 4.60 -14.17
CA ALA A 479 11.37 3.42 -15.00
C ALA A 479 10.92 3.76 -16.44
N CYS A 480 9.92 4.61 -16.58
CA CYS A 480 9.41 5.01 -17.88
C CYS A 480 10.43 5.82 -18.71
N LEU A 481 11.26 6.63 -18.04
CA LEU A 481 12.39 7.32 -18.70
C LEU A 481 13.42 6.32 -19.25
N GLY A 482 13.75 5.28 -18.50
CA GLY A 482 14.64 4.21 -18.99
C GLY A 482 14.05 3.41 -20.14
N LEU A 483 12.75 3.08 -20.07
CA LEU A 483 12.04 2.38 -21.15
C LEU A 483 12.00 3.22 -22.45
N GLU A 484 11.81 4.55 -22.34
CA GLU A 484 11.88 5.45 -23.50
C GLU A 484 13.23 5.38 -24.19
N LYS A 485 14.34 5.34 -23.46
CA LYS A 485 15.70 5.29 -24.04
C LYS A 485 15.93 4.05 -24.86
N ILE A 486 15.47 2.88 -24.39
CA ILE A 486 15.56 1.65 -25.18
C ILE A 486 14.67 1.72 -26.43
N SER A 487 13.47 2.30 -26.31
CA SER A 487 12.57 2.42 -27.45
C SER A 487 13.11 3.34 -28.57
N MET A 488 14.08 4.20 -28.25
CA MET A 488 14.74 5.09 -29.20
C MET A 488 15.96 4.45 -29.87
N GLU A 489 16.59 3.45 -29.24
CA GLU A 489 17.72 2.73 -29.84
C GLU A 489 17.20 1.61 -30.75
N LYS A 490 17.80 1.45 -31.93
CA LYS A 490 17.55 0.31 -32.81
C LYS A 490 18.09 -0.99 -32.16
N VAL A 491 17.25 -1.67 -31.38
CA VAL A 491 17.56 -2.99 -30.80
C VAL A 491 17.42 -4.04 -31.90
N SER A 492 18.36 -4.11 -32.84
CA SER A 492 18.13 -4.85 -34.09
C SER A 492 18.57 -6.31 -34.09
N VAL A 493 19.61 -6.70 -33.39
CA VAL A 493 20.23 -8.03 -33.67
C VAL A 493 19.89 -9.11 -32.65
N LYS A 494 19.72 -8.77 -31.39
CA LYS A 494 19.50 -9.80 -30.33
C LYS A 494 18.03 -10.23 -30.18
N GLN A 495 17.09 -9.52 -30.80
CA GLN A 495 15.67 -9.84 -30.74
C GLN A 495 15.33 -11.17 -31.43
N HIS A 496 16.02 -11.53 -32.50
CA HIS A 496 15.82 -12.81 -33.23
C HIS A 496 16.17 -14.05 -32.41
N VAL A 497 17.07 -13.93 -31.44
CA VAL A 497 17.41 -15.03 -30.54
C VAL A 497 16.53 -15.05 -29.30
N LEU A 498 16.20 -13.87 -28.75
CA LEU A 498 15.43 -13.76 -27.50
C LEU A 498 13.97 -14.22 -27.67
N LEU A 499 13.31 -13.83 -28.77
CA LEU A 499 11.92 -14.16 -29.03
C LEU A 499 11.66 -15.66 -29.20
N PRO A 500 12.40 -16.38 -30.06
CA PRO A 500 12.25 -17.83 -30.18
C PRO A 500 12.57 -18.57 -28.89
N SER A 501 13.64 -18.17 -28.19
CA SER A 501 14.02 -18.78 -26.91
C SER A 501 12.91 -18.62 -25.86
N THR A 502 12.35 -17.42 -25.75
CA THR A 502 11.23 -17.14 -24.83
C THR A 502 10.01 -17.96 -25.20
N GLY A 503 9.71 -18.11 -26.51
CA GLY A 503 8.62 -18.95 -27.00
C GLY A 503 8.81 -20.43 -26.67
N ILE A 504 10.01 -20.96 -26.86
CA ILE A 504 10.35 -22.36 -26.51
C ILE A 504 10.19 -22.61 -25.01
N ILE A 505 10.70 -21.69 -24.18
CA ILE A 505 10.55 -21.79 -22.72
C ILE A 505 9.08 -21.76 -22.34
N LEU A 506 8.29 -20.86 -22.95
CA LEU A 506 6.85 -20.74 -22.66
C LEU A 506 6.09 -22.01 -23.05
N ILE A 507 6.38 -22.59 -24.21
CA ILE A 507 5.80 -23.88 -24.65
C ILE A 507 6.20 -25.00 -23.67
N GLY A 508 7.47 -25.06 -23.28
CA GLY A 508 7.95 -26.04 -22.30
C GLY A 508 7.27 -25.89 -20.94
N LEU A 509 7.04 -24.65 -20.49
CA LEU A 509 6.29 -24.35 -19.28
C LEU A 509 4.82 -24.78 -19.39
N VAL A 510 4.15 -24.50 -20.50
CA VAL A 510 2.77 -24.96 -20.74
C VAL A 510 2.65 -26.46 -20.64
N LEU A 511 3.56 -27.20 -21.25
CA LEU A 511 3.53 -28.67 -21.25
C LEU A 511 3.90 -29.26 -19.87
N GLY A 512 4.77 -28.58 -19.10
CA GLY A 512 5.27 -29.05 -17.82
C GLY A 512 4.46 -28.62 -16.59
N THR A 513 3.72 -27.49 -16.65
CA THR A 513 3.11 -26.86 -15.47
C THR A 513 1.62 -27.13 -15.30
N ILE A 514 0.95 -27.71 -16.30
CA ILE A 514 -0.51 -27.97 -16.27
C ILE A 514 -0.95 -28.70 -14.98
N ASN A 515 -0.07 -29.52 -14.41
CA ASN A 515 -0.34 -30.29 -13.20
C ASN A 515 0.44 -29.83 -11.96
N SER A 516 1.31 -28.83 -12.05
CA SER A 516 2.23 -28.47 -10.97
C SER A 516 2.22 -26.98 -10.58
N PHE A 517 1.43 -26.13 -11.22
CA PHE A 517 1.37 -24.71 -10.87
C PHE A 517 0.60 -24.51 -9.56
N PRO A 518 1.25 -24.07 -8.45
CA PRO A 518 0.61 -24.02 -7.12
C PRO A 518 -0.67 -23.18 -7.10
N LEU A 519 -0.73 -22.12 -7.92
CA LEU A 519 -1.88 -21.21 -7.99
C LEU A 519 -3.13 -21.82 -8.64
N THR A 520 -3.00 -22.99 -9.32
CA THR A 520 -4.16 -23.73 -9.86
C THR A 520 -4.69 -24.79 -8.90
N ASN A 521 -4.01 -25.03 -7.78
CA ASN A 521 -4.41 -26.03 -6.81
C ASN A 521 -5.53 -25.51 -5.90
N ASN A 522 -6.41 -26.41 -5.50
CA ASN A 522 -7.45 -26.12 -4.51
C ASN A 522 -6.82 -25.77 -3.16
N THR A 523 -7.11 -24.58 -2.66
CA THR A 523 -6.74 -24.13 -1.32
C THR A 523 -7.97 -23.96 -0.44
N GLN A 524 -7.84 -24.29 0.85
CA GLN A 524 -8.88 -24.01 1.83
C GLN A 524 -8.79 -22.54 2.21
N SER A 525 -9.86 -21.80 2.03
CA SER A 525 -9.88 -20.37 2.32
C SER A 525 -11.07 -19.98 3.18
N THR A 526 -10.85 -18.97 4.04
CA THR A 526 -11.89 -18.40 4.90
C THR A 526 -12.00 -16.91 4.59
N GLU A 527 -13.19 -16.49 4.17
CA GLU A 527 -13.49 -15.11 3.83
C GLU A 527 -14.59 -14.56 4.73
N ILE A 528 -14.34 -13.42 5.39
CA ILE A 528 -15.36 -12.69 6.15
C ILE A 528 -16.36 -12.08 5.17
N VAL A 529 -17.63 -12.41 5.33
CA VAL A 529 -18.72 -11.88 4.50
C VAL A 529 -19.54 -10.81 5.22
N TYR A 530 -19.48 -10.79 6.57
CA TYR A 530 -20.18 -9.82 7.41
C TYR A 530 -19.55 -9.74 8.80
N GLY A 531 -19.67 -8.55 9.44
CA GLY A 531 -19.30 -8.35 10.84
C GLY A 531 -17.89 -7.80 11.05
N HIS A 532 -17.46 -7.82 12.29
CA HIS A 532 -16.15 -7.37 12.74
C HIS A 532 -15.73 -8.14 14.00
N ASN A 533 -14.42 -8.20 14.29
CA ASN A 533 -13.93 -9.02 15.39
C ASN A 533 -12.97 -8.27 16.36
N PHE A 534 -12.97 -6.94 16.33
CA PHE A 534 -12.08 -6.11 17.14
C PHE A 534 -12.86 -5.31 18.19
N PRO A 535 -12.76 -5.66 19.49
CA PRO A 535 -13.33 -4.84 20.54
C PRO A 535 -12.51 -3.55 20.72
N THR A 536 -13.20 -2.43 20.86
CA THR A 536 -12.61 -1.13 21.22
C THR A 536 -13.00 -0.68 22.63
N ASP A 537 -14.00 -1.36 23.22
CA ASP A 537 -14.53 -1.09 24.55
C ASP A 537 -15.12 -2.38 25.14
N SER A 538 -15.65 -2.34 26.34
CA SER A 538 -16.37 -3.45 26.97
C SER A 538 -17.64 -2.97 27.64
N ILE A 539 -18.66 -3.84 27.69
CA ILE A 539 -19.87 -3.68 28.47
C ILE A 539 -19.96 -4.78 29.53
N GLU A 540 -20.59 -4.49 30.65
CA GLU A 540 -20.90 -5.49 31.69
C GLU A 540 -22.29 -6.06 31.47
N LEU A 541 -22.38 -7.37 31.28
CA LEU A 541 -23.62 -8.10 31.17
C LEU A 541 -23.98 -8.65 32.56
N LYS A 542 -25.05 -8.13 33.14
CA LYS A 542 -25.52 -8.51 34.50
C LYS A 542 -26.05 -9.97 34.51
N PRO A 543 -26.11 -10.62 35.70
CA PRO A 543 -26.76 -11.91 35.82
C PRO A 543 -28.20 -11.90 35.27
N GLY A 544 -28.50 -12.90 34.43
CA GLY A 544 -29.84 -13.00 33.77
C GLY A 544 -30.03 -12.09 32.57
N GLU A 545 -29.16 -11.11 32.34
CA GLU A 545 -29.28 -10.16 31.23
C GLU A 545 -29.03 -10.82 29.89
N LYS A 546 -29.81 -10.40 28.89
CA LYS A 546 -29.74 -10.86 27.50
C LYS A 546 -29.56 -9.67 26.59
N ILE A 547 -28.59 -9.75 25.71
CA ILE A 547 -28.37 -8.77 24.61
C ILE A 547 -28.56 -9.45 23.27
N THR A 548 -29.06 -8.69 22.29
CA THR A 548 -29.31 -9.19 20.93
C THR A 548 -28.89 -8.14 19.91
N GLU A 549 -28.25 -8.59 18.84
CA GLU A 549 -27.95 -7.78 17.66
C GLU A 549 -28.55 -8.47 16.43
N SER A 550 -29.27 -7.70 15.60
CA SER A 550 -29.98 -8.22 14.42
C SER A 550 -29.43 -7.62 13.15
N ASN A 551 -28.90 -8.44 12.24
CA ASN A 551 -28.29 -7.98 11.01
C ASN A 551 -28.66 -8.85 9.81
N THR A 552 -28.72 -8.22 8.64
CA THR A 552 -29.01 -8.88 7.36
C THR A 552 -27.73 -9.16 6.61
N VAL A 553 -27.53 -10.40 6.23
CA VAL A 553 -26.37 -10.88 5.44
C VAL A 553 -26.87 -11.22 4.02
N ASN A 554 -26.26 -10.61 3.03
CA ASN A 554 -26.69 -10.72 1.63
C ASN A 554 -26.09 -11.91 0.88
N THR A 555 -25.35 -12.81 1.55
CA THR A 555 -24.77 -14.02 0.98
C THR A 555 -24.84 -15.17 2.01
N TRP A 556 -24.58 -16.40 1.56
CA TRP A 556 -24.44 -17.53 2.45
C TRP A 556 -23.13 -17.47 3.27
N PHE A 557 -23.12 -18.16 4.41
CA PHE A 557 -21.92 -18.38 5.22
C PHE A 557 -22.00 -19.73 5.92
N ASN A 558 -20.86 -20.26 6.39
CA ASN A 558 -20.83 -21.56 7.04
C ASN A 558 -19.98 -21.57 8.33
N ARG A 559 -19.55 -20.40 8.77
CA ARG A 559 -18.84 -20.24 10.02
C ARG A 559 -19.22 -18.91 10.69
N VAL A 560 -19.49 -18.99 11.98
CA VAL A 560 -19.69 -17.84 12.86
C VAL A 560 -18.57 -17.85 13.88
N ASN A 561 -17.89 -16.73 14.07
CA ASN A 561 -16.93 -16.52 15.14
C ASN A 561 -17.42 -15.35 15.98
N LEU A 562 -17.61 -15.57 17.27
CA LEU A 562 -18.03 -14.57 18.24
C LEU A 562 -16.86 -14.34 19.21
N ASN A 563 -16.37 -13.10 19.30
CA ASN A 563 -15.26 -12.74 20.18
C ASN A 563 -15.79 -12.38 21.58
N VAL A 564 -15.96 -13.39 22.40
CA VAL A 564 -16.41 -13.25 23.78
C VAL A 564 -15.49 -14.06 24.70
N PRO A 565 -15.44 -13.74 26.00
CA PRO A 565 -14.71 -14.55 26.98
C PRO A 565 -15.18 -16.02 26.95
N ASN A 566 -14.24 -16.95 27.06
CA ASN A 566 -14.57 -18.38 27.13
C ASN A 566 -15.11 -18.70 28.52
N ASP A 567 -16.32 -18.22 28.84
CA ASP A 567 -17.02 -18.48 30.10
C ASP A 567 -18.22 -19.41 29.84
N LYS A 568 -18.23 -20.57 30.51
CA LYS A 568 -19.32 -21.58 30.39
C LYS A 568 -20.69 -21.04 30.84
N LYS A 569 -20.73 -19.90 31.55
CA LYS A 569 -21.96 -19.24 32.00
C LYS A 569 -22.58 -18.34 30.92
N LEU A 570 -21.89 -18.07 29.83
CA LEU A 570 -22.42 -17.36 28.70
C LEU A 570 -23.14 -18.34 27.77
N GLU A 571 -24.45 -18.11 27.59
CA GLU A 571 -25.23 -18.79 26.57
C GLU A 571 -25.24 -17.92 25.31
N MET A 572 -24.84 -18.51 24.21
CA MET A 572 -24.73 -17.82 22.92
C MET A 572 -25.53 -18.57 21.87
N ALA A 573 -26.31 -17.84 21.08
CA ALA A 573 -27.10 -18.42 19.99
C ALA A 573 -27.14 -17.53 18.76
N ILE A 574 -27.29 -18.17 17.62
CA ILE A 574 -27.66 -17.53 16.35
C ILE A 574 -29.01 -18.07 15.89
N GLN A 575 -29.89 -17.15 15.49
CA GLN A 575 -31.23 -17.48 15.02
C GLN A 575 -31.47 -16.77 13.68
N ARG A 576 -31.86 -17.48 12.66
CA ARG A 576 -32.46 -16.87 11.47
C ARG A 576 -33.90 -16.47 11.78
N LYS A 577 -34.36 -15.33 11.25
CA LYS A 577 -35.75 -14.90 11.40
C LYS A 577 -36.70 -16.06 11.03
N ASN A 578 -37.62 -16.39 11.95
CA ASN A 578 -38.59 -17.50 11.83
C ASN A 578 -37.97 -18.92 11.81
N SER A 579 -36.84 -19.14 12.46
CA SER A 579 -36.24 -20.48 12.63
C SER A 579 -35.87 -20.72 14.09
N SER A 580 -35.51 -21.98 14.42
CA SER A 580 -35.00 -22.34 15.74
C SER A 580 -33.59 -21.79 16.00
N ASP A 581 -33.27 -21.62 17.28
CA ASP A 581 -31.95 -21.19 17.75
C ASP A 581 -30.89 -22.27 17.52
N ILE A 582 -29.73 -21.83 16.98
CA ILE A 582 -28.54 -22.69 16.90
C ILE A 582 -27.56 -22.20 17.97
N LYS A 583 -27.24 -23.07 18.95
CA LYS A 583 -26.29 -22.74 20.01
C LYS A 583 -24.87 -22.57 19.49
N ILE A 584 -24.19 -21.50 19.92
CA ILE A 584 -22.79 -21.26 19.61
C ILE A 584 -21.93 -21.81 20.76
N LYS A 585 -21.06 -22.78 20.49
CA LYS A 585 -20.16 -23.37 21.49
C LYS A 585 -18.77 -22.73 21.40
N ASN A 586 -18.24 -22.27 22.54
CA ASN A 586 -16.93 -21.63 22.63
C ASN A 586 -16.73 -20.49 21.59
N GLY A 587 -17.76 -19.70 21.34
CA GLY A 587 -17.71 -18.60 20.38
C GLY A 587 -17.71 -19.00 18.89
N VAL A 588 -17.78 -20.31 18.57
CA VAL A 588 -17.70 -20.78 17.18
C VAL A 588 -18.85 -21.73 16.85
N VAL A 589 -19.47 -21.56 15.68
CA VAL A 589 -20.37 -22.54 15.08
C VAL A 589 -20.00 -22.76 13.61
N LYS A 590 -20.04 -24.02 13.18
CA LYS A 590 -19.85 -24.46 11.80
C LYS A 590 -21.15 -25.07 11.31
N HIS A 591 -21.89 -24.35 10.50
CA HIS A 591 -23.17 -24.78 9.94
C HIS A 591 -23.47 -23.94 8.70
N TYR A 592 -24.18 -24.51 7.71
CA TYR A 592 -24.57 -23.74 6.52
C TYR A 592 -25.74 -22.80 6.84
N PHE A 593 -25.55 -21.55 6.55
CA PHE A 593 -26.54 -20.47 6.71
C PHE A 593 -26.75 -19.79 5.35
N PRO A 594 -27.97 -19.76 4.78
CA PRO A 594 -28.25 -19.04 3.56
C PRO A 594 -28.31 -17.51 3.84
N ALA A 595 -28.36 -16.70 2.79
CA ALA A 595 -28.60 -15.28 2.93
C ALA A 595 -29.89 -15.00 3.71
N GLY A 596 -29.91 -13.95 4.55
CA GLY A 596 -31.06 -13.62 5.38
C GLY A 596 -30.74 -12.74 6.59
N THR A 597 -31.75 -12.48 7.41
CA THR A 597 -31.60 -11.75 8.67
C THR A 597 -31.36 -12.70 9.82
N TYR A 598 -30.34 -12.40 10.60
CA TYR A 598 -29.88 -13.22 11.73
C TYR A 598 -29.79 -12.41 13.01
N ASN A 599 -30.23 -12.99 14.10
CA ASN A 599 -30.09 -12.49 15.46
C ASN A 599 -28.94 -13.22 16.14
N ILE A 600 -27.95 -12.49 16.62
CA ILE A 600 -26.93 -13.01 17.55
C ILE A 600 -27.37 -12.62 18.96
N THR A 601 -27.47 -13.60 19.84
CA THR A 601 -27.89 -13.43 21.21
C THR A 601 -26.83 -13.92 22.17
N ILE A 602 -26.56 -13.13 23.20
CA ILE A 602 -25.69 -13.49 24.33
C ILE A 602 -26.47 -13.27 25.62
N LYS A 603 -26.50 -14.30 26.48
CA LYS A 603 -27.16 -14.26 27.79
C LYS A 603 -26.18 -14.69 28.88
N ASN A 604 -26.13 -13.94 29.98
CA ASN A 604 -25.37 -14.32 31.16
C ASN A 604 -26.26 -15.15 32.09
N ASN A 605 -26.02 -16.47 32.11
CA ASN A 605 -26.70 -17.41 33.03
C ASN A 605 -25.95 -17.59 34.36
N GLY A 606 -24.88 -16.83 34.58
CA GLY A 606 -24.10 -16.84 35.82
C GLY A 606 -24.70 -15.98 36.92
N THR A 607 -24.03 -15.96 38.06
CA THR A 607 -24.43 -15.18 39.26
C THR A 607 -23.62 -13.88 39.40
N LYS A 608 -22.62 -13.63 38.56
CA LYS A 608 -21.76 -12.43 38.56
C LYS A 608 -21.81 -11.74 37.21
N PRO A 609 -21.62 -10.41 37.17
CA PRO A 609 -21.46 -9.67 35.92
C PRO A 609 -20.28 -10.20 35.11
N ILE A 610 -20.42 -10.25 33.77
CA ILE A 610 -19.38 -10.69 32.84
C ILE A 610 -19.10 -9.55 31.86
N LYS A 611 -17.82 -9.19 31.71
CA LYS A 611 -17.39 -8.18 30.73
C LYS A 611 -17.32 -8.81 29.35
N ILE A 612 -17.99 -8.19 28.38
CA ILE A 612 -18.01 -8.56 26.97
C ILE A 612 -17.39 -7.45 26.15
N GLY A 613 -16.44 -7.79 25.28
CA GLY A 613 -15.85 -6.86 24.33
C GLY A 613 -16.88 -6.40 23.29
N VAL A 614 -16.96 -5.10 23.05
CA VAL A 614 -17.81 -4.47 22.04
C VAL A 614 -17.01 -3.50 21.19
N LEU A 615 -17.44 -3.31 19.95
CA LEU A 615 -16.99 -2.18 19.18
C LEU A 615 -17.88 -1.00 19.50
N LYS A 616 -17.31 0.01 20.14
CA LYS A 616 -18.01 1.28 20.38
C LYS A 616 -17.69 2.25 19.28
N SER A 617 -18.67 2.61 18.50
CA SER A 617 -18.49 3.45 17.32
C SER A 617 -19.66 4.41 17.16
N SER A 618 -19.35 5.60 16.66
CA SER A 618 -20.32 6.36 15.90
C SER A 618 -20.62 5.61 14.59
N PRO A 619 -21.82 5.75 14.01
CA PRO A 619 -22.20 4.99 12.83
C PRO A 619 -21.22 5.20 11.68
N LEU A 620 -20.39 4.20 11.47
CA LEU A 620 -19.67 3.99 10.23
C LEU A 620 -20.55 3.12 9.36
N ASP A 621 -20.68 3.45 8.09
CA ASP A 621 -21.45 2.65 7.12
C ASP A 621 -20.92 1.23 6.94
N VAL A 622 -19.77 0.94 7.50
CA VAL A 622 -19.11 -0.38 7.50
C VAL A 622 -19.69 -1.35 8.55
N LEU A 623 -20.52 -0.86 9.47
CA LEU A 623 -21.18 -1.64 10.49
C LEU A 623 -22.65 -1.78 10.16
N GLY A 624 -23.28 -2.87 10.60
CA GLY A 624 -24.71 -3.08 10.52
C GLY A 624 -25.48 -2.37 11.64
N ASN A 625 -26.50 -3.01 12.16
CA ASN A 625 -27.28 -2.49 13.28
C ASN A 625 -26.53 -2.69 14.61
N PRO A 626 -26.63 -1.75 15.55
CA PRO A 626 -26.06 -1.92 16.89
C PRO A 626 -26.87 -2.94 17.73
N ILE A 627 -26.35 -3.28 18.90
CA ILE A 627 -27.05 -4.06 19.93
C ILE A 627 -28.39 -3.39 20.23
N SER A 628 -29.46 -4.16 20.33
CA SER A 628 -30.81 -3.70 20.66
C SER A 628 -30.79 -2.82 21.92
N GLY A 629 -31.34 -1.61 21.83
CA GLY A 629 -31.32 -0.63 22.91
C GLY A 629 -30.06 0.24 23.01
N SER A 630 -29.03 -0.01 22.18
CA SER A 630 -27.84 0.82 22.07
C SER A 630 -27.82 1.60 20.74
N LYS A 631 -27.16 2.77 20.74
CA LYS A 631 -26.91 3.55 19.53
C LYS A 631 -25.45 3.39 19.02
N GLU A 632 -24.55 2.89 19.85
CA GLU A 632 -23.11 2.96 19.60
C GLU A 632 -22.37 1.63 19.85
N ASN A 633 -23.00 0.64 20.47
CA ASN A 633 -22.34 -0.63 20.81
C ASN A 633 -22.72 -1.72 19.81
N TYR A 634 -21.70 -2.42 19.30
CA TYR A 634 -21.82 -3.51 18.34
C TYR A 634 -21.13 -4.74 18.92
N LEU A 635 -21.74 -5.92 18.80
CA LEU A 635 -21.12 -7.18 19.18
C LEU A 635 -19.93 -7.48 18.28
N CYS A 636 -18.86 -8.03 18.86
CA CYS A 636 -17.68 -8.45 18.10
C CYS A 636 -17.86 -9.87 17.59
N TYR A 637 -18.26 -10.01 16.33
CA TYR A 637 -18.39 -11.30 15.64
C TYR A 637 -18.15 -11.14 14.14
N ASN A 638 -17.89 -12.26 13.47
CA ASN A 638 -17.92 -12.31 12.03
C ASN A 638 -18.60 -13.58 11.51
N PHE A 639 -19.24 -13.43 10.37
CA PHE A 639 -19.72 -14.51 9.53
C PHE A 639 -18.74 -14.71 8.39
N SER A 640 -18.37 -15.96 8.13
CA SER A 640 -17.40 -16.26 7.09
C SER A 640 -17.78 -17.47 6.24
N GLN A 641 -17.32 -17.43 5.00
CA GLN A 641 -17.33 -18.55 4.08
C GLN A 641 -16.00 -19.29 4.19
N ASN A 642 -16.07 -20.54 4.62
CA ASN A 642 -14.95 -21.45 4.57
C ASN A 642 -15.22 -22.41 3.41
N LYS A 643 -14.46 -22.27 2.32
CA LYS A 643 -14.65 -23.02 1.07
C LYS A 643 -13.32 -23.38 0.42
N LYS A 644 -13.33 -24.43 -0.42
CA LYS A 644 -12.21 -24.70 -1.32
C LYS A 644 -12.28 -23.72 -2.50
N VAL A 645 -11.18 -23.11 -2.81
CA VAL A 645 -11.05 -22.12 -3.89
C VAL A 645 -9.85 -22.48 -4.75
N VAL A 646 -9.99 -22.34 -6.05
CA VAL A 646 -8.87 -22.33 -6.98
C VAL A 646 -8.44 -20.88 -7.17
N PRO A 647 -7.25 -20.47 -6.71
CA PRO A 647 -6.80 -19.08 -6.79
C PRO A 647 -6.75 -18.55 -8.22
N ILE A 648 -6.15 -19.32 -9.15
CA ILE A 648 -6.17 -19.03 -10.58
C ILE A 648 -6.79 -20.25 -11.30
N SER A 649 -7.91 -20.04 -12.02
CA SER A 649 -8.48 -21.13 -12.80
C SER A 649 -7.57 -21.47 -13.97
N SER A 650 -7.50 -22.78 -14.31
CA SER A 650 -6.70 -23.24 -15.45
C SER A 650 -7.11 -22.55 -16.76
N VAL A 651 -8.40 -22.23 -16.93
CA VAL A 651 -8.90 -21.48 -18.11
C VAL A 651 -8.28 -20.08 -18.21
N VAL A 652 -8.18 -19.36 -17.08
CA VAL A 652 -7.56 -18.03 -17.04
C VAL A 652 -6.06 -18.12 -17.32
N LEU A 653 -5.37 -19.11 -16.77
CA LEU A 653 -3.96 -19.34 -17.01
C LEU A 653 -3.68 -19.68 -18.48
N TYR A 654 -4.49 -20.56 -19.09
CA TYR A 654 -4.38 -20.86 -20.53
C TYR A 654 -4.66 -19.64 -21.39
N GLY A 655 -5.69 -18.84 -21.05
CA GLY A 655 -5.97 -17.58 -21.74
C GLY A 655 -4.78 -16.64 -21.73
N TRP A 656 -4.10 -16.52 -20.58
CA TRP A 656 -2.88 -15.73 -20.44
C TRP A 656 -1.74 -16.27 -21.31
N LEU A 657 -1.50 -17.57 -21.31
CA LEU A 657 -0.45 -18.20 -22.13
C LEU A 657 -0.69 -18.01 -23.62
N ILE A 658 -1.96 -18.15 -24.07
CA ILE A 658 -2.36 -17.88 -25.45
C ILE A 658 -2.10 -16.41 -25.80
N LEU A 659 -2.47 -15.47 -24.91
CA LEU A 659 -2.20 -14.06 -25.11
C LEU A 659 -0.69 -13.79 -25.25
N MET A 660 0.13 -14.39 -24.41
CA MET A 660 1.59 -14.25 -24.50
C MET A 660 2.14 -14.81 -25.83
N MET A 661 1.62 -15.93 -26.30
CA MET A 661 1.99 -16.50 -27.60
C MET A 661 1.59 -15.61 -28.76
N ILE A 662 0.38 -15.02 -28.71
CA ILE A 662 -0.07 -14.07 -29.75
C ILE A 662 0.84 -12.84 -29.77
N LEU A 663 1.14 -12.25 -28.60
CA LEU A 663 2.05 -11.12 -28.50
C LEU A 663 3.46 -11.46 -29.02
N LEU A 664 3.96 -12.63 -28.70
CA LEU A 664 5.24 -13.12 -29.19
C LEU A 664 5.24 -13.22 -30.74
N TRP A 665 4.20 -13.81 -31.32
CA TRP A 665 4.04 -13.95 -32.77
C TRP A 665 3.92 -12.60 -33.47
N LEU A 666 3.11 -11.67 -32.95
CA LEU A 666 3.00 -10.31 -33.48
C LEU A 666 4.35 -9.58 -33.46
N ASN A 667 5.09 -9.73 -32.37
CA ASN A 667 6.44 -9.18 -32.23
C ASN A 667 7.41 -9.79 -33.26
N TYR A 668 7.27 -11.06 -33.57
CA TYR A 668 8.08 -11.73 -34.60
C TYR A 668 7.78 -11.27 -36.01
N LEU A 669 6.47 -11.15 -36.37
CA LEU A 669 6.05 -10.70 -37.69
C LEU A 669 6.54 -9.29 -38.02
N GLU A 670 6.51 -8.38 -37.06
CA GLU A 670 6.98 -7.01 -37.27
C GLU A 670 8.50 -6.95 -37.49
N ILE A 671 9.28 -7.84 -36.85
CA ILE A 671 10.71 -7.95 -37.12
C ILE A 671 10.92 -8.34 -38.59
N LYS A 672 10.24 -9.38 -39.06
CA LYS A 672 10.35 -9.89 -40.42
C LYS A 672 9.90 -8.88 -41.48
N SER A 673 8.94 -8.00 -41.18
CA SER A 673 8.49 -6.95 -42.11
C SER A 673 9.45 -5.76 -42.21
N ASN A 674 10.35 -5.58 -41.24
CA ASN A 674 11.33 -4.50 -41.22
C ASN A 674 12.74 -4.94 -41.70
N GLU A 675 12.92 -6.22 -41.98
CA GLU A 675 14.06 -6.78 -42.74
C GLU A 675 13.77 -6.75 -44.25
#